data_b93380b7e291e4d6a3e9d1b6b672b8ab
#
_entry.id   b93380b7e291e4d6a3e9d1b6b672b8ab
#
_cell.length_a   1.000
_cell.length_b   1.000
_cell.length_c   1.000
_cell.angle_alpha   90.00
_cell.angle_beta   90.00
_cell.angle_gamma   90.00
#
_symmetry.space_group_name_H-M   'P 1'
#
loop_
_entity.id
_entity.type
_entity.pdbx_description
1 polymer ?
#
loop_
_entity_poly.entity_id
_entity_poly.type
_entity_poly.pdbx_seq_one_letter_code
_entity_poly.pdbx_strand_id
1 'polypeptide(L)'
;MKKYYSLICALLLAQGAMAIDYDQLKKSSKINAASKIELSKLQTQEEKTVVQSKATGSRLKALQKQMDNRTVRAIVRMTPGSDASTLAAEGITITSVVNHFAIATIRLSQLEQLAERSDVESISFGKRRKRLLLNKAHKSTGVDKIHLGTGLTQPYTGKGVAIGVFDDGFDPNHIMFQDAEGKSRFKMICQSKEENKPLTYLTTPAEIAAFQTDDQNESHATHVSGIAAGNCQNSTFQLQGVAPEADLLMGPIPYNDSDYEMFDKMVSWCRENGNKRLVLNMSYGANAGSHDTTDPEVAFMDEIIKKYDIVACIAAGNEADLDIVQRHTFTGGSDETMKAAFYSDLDGDDEMDVTEIYDYITVSQPEKQIEIDVVVFNTNTGTAKNTWKFVNSTHPNGREYSYSSRNFHGTVSVQSEVIGNGMKGYFLSITDISLLGKNCSLGYVIRGKEGQTVTSYLESTSVFDTEVPGCDSHITHDGTINSIACGTEPIIVGAYNTANSYKGADGTNYTFQDAFYGYKYGNKVGDITFFSSYGKLADGRELPHVCAPGLFIESSFNHYAANYEEDVMQEVAVGGIKYEFGQMSGTSMATPYMTGICALWLEADPTLTHTQIRDIAQQTAVLDAYCNTNNYYTKQNDGNQAGSGKVDAYAGLRYILDQKSSVLSPIADNKRFMIRSLSNNTFEAYTAGAVAMSAALYTMDGRLVASASQSGNTIQISAQGQHKGIYILRISDGKQSHVQKVVVK
;
A
#
# COMPACT_ATOMS: atom_id res chain seq x y z
N MET A 1 19.24 -37.53 -13.27
CA MET A 1 18.94 -36.96 -11.96
C MET A 1 17.47 -37.17 -11.53
N LYS A 2 16.41 -36.84 -12.33
CA LYS A 2 15.00 -37.05 -11.96
C LYS A 2 14.67 -38.48 -11.47
N LYS A 3 15.23 -39.53 -12.03
CA LYS A 3 15.00 -40.91 -11.53
C LYS A 3 15.59 -41.19 -10.15
N TYR A 4 16.67 -40.47 -9.77
CA TYR A 4 17.25 -40.57 -8.43
C TYR A 4 16.44 -39.78 -7.38
N TYR A 5 15.88 -38.60 -7.74
CA TYR A 5 14.98 -37.84 -6.87
C TYR A 5 13.72 -38.62 -6.54
N SER A 6 13.07 -39.21 -7.54
CA SER A 6 11.87 -40.04 -7.36
C SER A 6 12.12 -41.30 -6.52
N LEU A 7 13.32 -41.87 -6.60
CA LEU A 7 13.67 -43.07 -5.83
C LEU A 7 14.03 -42.74 -4.38
N ILE A 8 14.63 -41.56 -4.13
CA ILE A 8 14.92 -41.08 -2.77
C ILE A 8 13.65 -40.64 -2.06
N CYS A 9 12.74 -39.91 -2.72
CA CYS A 9 11.42 -39.61 -2.18
C CYS A 9 10.60 -40.89 -1.88
N ALA A 10 10.63 -41.90 -2.75
CA ALA A 10 9.97 -43.17 -2.51
C ALA A 10 10.60 -43.96 -1.34
N LEU A 11 11.91 -43.87 -1.13
CA LEU A 11 12.61 -44.49 0.00
C LEU A 11 12.32 -43.72 1.33
N LEU A 12 12.16 -42.42 1.29
CA LEU A 12 11.80 -41.59 2.44
C LEU A 12 10.33 -41.83 2.86
N LEU A 13 9.41 -41.95 1.90
CA LEU A 13 8.01 -42.34 2.14
C LEU A 13 7.85 -43.79 2.67
N ALA A 14 8.73 -44.69 2.22
CA ALA A 14 8.71 -46.12 2.68
C ALA A 14 9.26 -46.29 4.11
N GLN A 15 9.93 -45.30 4.69
CA GLN A 15 10.48 -45.37 6.06
C GLN A 15 9.70 -44.54 7.09
N GLY A 16 8.51 -44.00 6.72
CA GLY A 16 7.69 -43.19 7.63
C GLY A 16 8.36 -41.91 8.11
N ALA A 17 9.11 -41.26 7.26
CA ALA A 17 10.19 -40.34 7.63
C ALA A 17 9.93 -38.86 7.35
N MET A 18 8.76 -38.46 6.84
CA MET A 18 8.40 -37.03 6.72
C MET A 18 7.30 -36.72 7.74
N ALA A 19 7.60 -35.86 8.72
CA ALA A 19 6.64 -35.43 9.73
C ALA A 19 5.69 -34.33 9.21
N ILE A 20 6.04 -33.70 8.07
CA ILE A 20 5.27 -32.60 7.47
C ILE A 20 4.78 -33.05 6.09
N ASP A 21 3.45 -33.10 5.91
CA ASP A 21 2.85 -33.32 4.60
C ASP A 21 2.67 -31.98 3.86
N TYR A 22 3.72 -31.55 3.16
CA TYR A 22 3.70 -30.33 2.36
C TYR A 22 2.59 -30.34 1.29
N ASP A 23 2.29 -31.50 0.72
CA ASP A 23 1.27 -31.61 -0.33
C ASP A 23 -0.14 -31.46 0.24
N GLN A 24 -0.38 -31.93 1.45
CA GLN A 24 -1.64 -31.69 2.16
C GLN A 24 -1.77 -30.23 2.57
N LEU A 25 -0.72 -29.62 3.10
CA LEU A 25 -0.71 -28.20 3.45
C LEU A 25 -0.99 -27.31 2.24
N LYS A 26 -0.37 -27.57 1.10
CA LYS A 26 -0.59 -26.82 -0.16
C LYS A 26 -2.02 -26.99 -0.71
N LYS A 27 -2.72 -28.08 -0.38
CA LYS A 27 -4.12 -28.28 -0.77
C LYS A 27 -5.11 -27.58 0.16
N SER A 28 -4.68 -27.16 1.35
CA SER A 28 -5.57 -26.50 2.30
C SER A 28 -6.09 -25.16 1.74
N SER A 29 -7.41 -24.95 1.84
CA SER A 29 -8.03 -23.66 1.48
C SER A 29 -7.76 -22.55 2.50
N LYS A 30 -7.22 -22.89 3.68
CA LYS A 30 -6.93 -21.94 4.76
C LYS A 30 -5.50 -21.39 4.71
N ILE A 31 -4.62 -21.95 3.89
CA ILE A 31 -3.27 -21.40 3.66
C ILE A 31 -3.33 -20.61 2.37
N ASN A 32 -2.94 -19.32 2.45
CA ASN A 32 -3.00 -18.43 1.29
C ASN A 32 -1.98 -18.81 0.21
N ALA A 33 -2.15 -18.26 -0.99
CA ALA A 33 -1.36 -18.64 -2.16
C ALA A 33 0.14 -18.36 -1.98
N ALA A 34 0.50 -17.20 -1.43
CA ALA A 34 1.90 -16.83 -1.16
C ALA A 34 2.57 -17.80 -0.17
N SER A 35 1.86 -18.19 0.90
CA SER A 35 2.34 -19.18 1.88
C SER A 35 2.51 -20.60 1.28
N LYS A 36 1.67 -20.96 0.32
CA LYS A 36 1.83 -22.23 -0.42
C LYS A 36 3.12 -22.26 -1.25
N ILE A 37 3.48 -21.12 -1.85
CA ILE A 37 4.75 -20.98 -2.57
C ILE A 37 5.93 -21.07 -1.60
N GLU A 38 5.83 -20.44 -0.43
CA GLU A 38 6.86 -20.53 0.60
C GLU A 38 7.02 -21.98 1.11
N LEU A 39 5.91 -22.71 1.30
CA LEU A 39 5.96 -24.16 1.61
C LEU A 39 6.70 -24.96 0.54
N SER A 40 6.51 -24.64 -0.75
CA SER A 40 7.23 -25.30 -1.84
C SER A 40 8.72 -25.04 -1.80
N LYS A 41 9.12 -23.79 -1.48
CA LYS A 41 10.53 -23.43 -1.29
C LYS A 41 11.15 -24.17 -0.11
N LEU A 42 10.46 -24.22 1.03
CA LEU A 42 10.89 -24.93 2.23
C LEU A 42 11.04 -26.44 1.95
N GLN A 43 10.08 -27.07 1.27
CA GLN A 43 10.14 -28.46 0.85
C GLN A 43 11.38 -28.73 -0.02
N THR A 44 11.57 -27.92 -1.06
CA THR A 44 12.73 -28.06 -1.96
C THR A 44 14.07 -27.91 -1.21
N GLN A 45 14.13 -26.96 -0.27
CA GLN A 45 15.32 -26.75 0.55
C GLN A 45 15.59 -27.94 1.48
N GLU A 46 14.55 -28.55 2.07
CA GLU A 46 14.67 -29.74 2.91
C GLU A 46 15.15 -30.95 2.10
N GLU A 47 14.56 -31.17 0.93
CA GLU A 47 14.97 -32.23 0.01
C GLU A 47 16.45 -32.08 -0.40
N LYS A 48 16.87 -30.86 -0.79
CA LYS A 48 18.27 -30.55 -1.10
C LYS A 48 19.19 -30.84 0.10
N THR A 49 18.78 -30.43 1.31
CA THR A 49 19.56 -30.63 2.54
C THR A 49 19.71 -32.10 2.88
N VAL A 50 18.66 -32.91 2.77
CA VAL A 50 18.69 -34.35 2.99
C VAL A 50 19.62 -35.03 1.99
N VAL A 51 19.50 -34.70 0.70
CA VAL A 51 20.34 -35.27 -0.38
C VAL A 51 21.79 -34.91 -0.17
N GLN A 52 22.10 -33.66 0.11
CA GLN A 52 23.50 -33.20 0.29
C GLN A 52 24.13 -33.79 1.55
N SER A 53 23.37 -34.00 2.62
CA SER A 53 23.89 -34.54 3.89
C SER A 53 24.32 -36.01 3.79
N LYS A 54 23.82 -36.75 2.81
CA LYS A 54 23.99 -38.22 2.68
C LYS A 54 23.68 -38.97 4.00
N ALA A 55 22.77 -38.39 4.82
CA ALA A 55 22.46 -38.90 6.14
C ALA A 55 21.60 -40.16 6.04
N THR A 56 21.89 -41.15 6.90
CA THR A 56 21.11 -42.40 7.04
C THR A 56 20.89 -42.72 8.51
N GLY A 57 19.89 -43.54 8.81
CA GLY A 57 19.64 -44.04 10.16
C GLY A 57 19.39 -42.94 11.20
N SER A 58 20.10 -42.96 12.33
CA SER A 58 19.94 -42.02 13.43
C SER A 58 20.27 -40.57 13.06
N ARG A 59 21.20 -40.35 12.14
CA ARG A 59 21.58 -39.03 11.64
C ARG A 59 20.48 -38.41 10.78
N LEU A 60 19.81 -39.20 9.96
CA LEU A 60 18.63 -38.79 9.19
C LEU A 60 17.48 -38.39 10.12
N LYS A 61 17.20 -39.21 11.16
CA LYS A 61 16.18 -38.90 12.16
C LYS A 61 16.49 -37.61 12.93
N ALA A 62 17.75 -37.34 13.25
CA ALA A 62 18.15 -36.09 13.91
C ALA A 62 17.95 -34.88 13.00
N LEU A 63 18.29 -35.01 11.72
CA LEU A 63 18.09 -33.96 10.71
C LEU A 63 16.59 -33.65 10.52
N GLN A 64 15.76 -34.67 10.43
CA GLN A 64 14.30 -34.54 10.36
C GLN A 64 13.71 -33.85 11.58
N LYS A 65 14.13 -34.24 12.79
CA LYS A 65 13.69 -33.56 14.02
C LYS A 65 14.10 -32.08 14.04
N GLN A 66 15.21 -31.74 13.43
CA GLN A 66 15.64 -30.34 13.27
C GLN A 66 14.72 -29.59 12.28
N MET A 67 14.32 -30.24 11.18
CA MET A 67 13.39 -29.69 10.19
C MET A 67 11.99 -29.50 10.77
N ASP A 68 11.47 -30.52 11.49
CA ASP A 68 10.16 -30.46 12.16
C ASP A 68 10.05 -29.33 13.18
N ASN A 69 11.18 -28.91 13.78
CA ASN A 69 11.25 -27.80 14.72
C ASN A 69 11.43 -26.41 14.05
N ARG A 70 11.56 -26.33 12.73
CA ARG A 70 11.54 -25.05 12.05
C ARG A 70 10.22 -24.33 12.31
N THR A 71 10.30 -23.03 12.49
CA THR A 71 9.15 -22.19 12.77
C THR A 71 8.92 -21.22 11.61
N VAL A 72 7.66 -20.90 11.40
CA VAL A 72 7.24 -19.76 10.60
C VAL A 72 6.52 -18.76 11.50
N ARG A 73 6.69 -17.49 11.21
CA ARG A 73 5.88 -16.45 11.83
C ARG A 73 4.71 -16.17 10.90
N ALA A 74 3.51 -16.14 11.44
CA ALA A 74 2.28 -16.10 10.65
C ALA A 74 1.23 -15.18 11.27
N ILE A 75 0.38 -14.60 10.40
CA ILE A 75 -0.92 -14.08 10.79
C ILE A 75 -1.93 -15.24 10.70
N VAL A 76 -2.58 -15.54 11.80
CA VAL A 76 -3.68 -16.51 11.87
C VAL A 76 -4.98 -15.73 12.04
N ARG A 77 -5.86 -15.85 11.08
CA ARG A 77 -7.23 -15.31 11.15
C ARG A 77 -8.15 -16.40 11.72
N MET A 78 -8.79 -16.07 12.83
CA MET A 78 -9.80 -16.90 13.47
C MET A 78 -11.20 -16.53 12.97
N THR A 79 -12.18 -17.39 13.14
CA THR A 79 -13.58 -17.03 12.91
C THR A 79 -14.03 -15.95 13.90
N PRO A 80 -14.88 -14.99 13.48
CA PRO A 80 -15.37 -13.95 14.37
C PRO A 80 -16.01 -14.54 15.65
N GLY A 81 -15.58 -14.04 16.81
CA GLY A 81 -16.02 -14.51 18.11
C GLY A 81 -15.17 -15.65 18.72
N SER A 82 -14.19 -16.18 18.00
CA SER A 82 -13.23 -17.13 18.53
C SER A 82 -12.14 -16.41 19.32
N ASP A 83 -11.64 -17.04 20.37
CA ASP A 83 -10.54 -16.53 21.17
C ASP A 83 -9.20 -17.04 20.61
N ALA A 84 -8.45 -16.13 19.99
CA ALA A 84 -7.15 -16.44 19.42
C ALA A 84 -6.12 -16.89 20.47
N SER A 85 -6.31 -16.55 21.76
CA SER A 85 -5.42 -16.99 22.85
C SER A 85 -5.43 -18.52 23.03
N THR A 86 -6.46 -19.23 22.56
CA THR A 86 -6.54 -20.68 22.58
C THR A 86 -5.41 -21.38 21.81
N LEU A 87 -4.80 -20.72 20.84
CA LEU A 87 -3.64 -21.24 20.10
C LEU A 87 -2.42 -21.48 21.02
N ALA A 88 -2.29 -20.71 22.10
CA ALA A 88 -1.22 -20.91 23.08
C ALA A 88 -1.29 -22.25 23.79
N ALA A 89 -2.50 -22.81 23.97
CA ALA A 89 -2.69 -24.12 24.58
C ALA A 89 -2.09 -25.26 23.73
N GLU A 90 -1.91 -25.05 22.43
CA GLU A 90 -1.29 -26.00 21.51
C GLU A 90 0.23 -25.81 21.37
N GLY A 91 0.83 -24.97 22.21
CA GLY A 91 2.27 -24.69 22.19
C GLY A 91 2.69 -23.77 21.04
N ILE A 92 1.75 -23.01 20.49
CA ILE A 92 2.00 -21.93 19.54
C ILE A 92 2.35 -20.66 20.32
N THR A 93 3.45 -20.01 19.97
CA THR A 93 3.83 -18.76 20.62
C THR A 93 3.07 -17.61 20.00
N ILE A 94 2.15 -17.00 20.75
CA ILE A 94 1.41 -15.81 20.31
C ILE A 94 2.19 -14.57 20.69
N THR A 95 2.40 -13.67 19.74
CA THR A 95 3.11 -12.40 19.94
C THR A 95 2.12 -11.24 20.12
N SER A 96 1.01 -11.26 19.39
CA SER A 96 -0.04 -10.24 19.48
C SER A 96 -1.41 -10.82 19.11
N VAL A 97 -2.47 -10.25 19.65
CA VAL A 97 -3.86 -10.57 19.30
C VAL A 97 -4.64 -9.30 19.06
N VAL A 98 -5.25 -9.21 17.88
CA VAL A 98 -6.11 -8.09 17.47
C VAL A 98 -7.44 -8.66 16.99
N ASN A 99 -8.49 -8.49 17.79
CA ASN A 99 -9.81 -9.09 17.53
C ASN A 99 -9.70 -10.62 17.29
N HIS A 100 -9.99 -11.07 16.09
CA HIS A 100 -9.92 -12.48 15.67
C HIS A 100 -8.63 -12.81 14.88
N PHE A 101 -7.63 -11.93 14.90
CA PHE A 101 -6.31 -12.19 14.33
C PHE A 101 -5.28 -12.43 15.42
N ALA A 102 -4.39 -13.40 15.22
CA ALA A 102 -3.21 -13.63 16.04
C ALA A 102 -1.95 -13.55 15.19
N ILE A 103 -0.94 -12.84 15.67
CA ILE A 103 0.43 -12.97 15.18
C ILE A 103 1.09 -14.06 16.02
N ALA A 104 1.57 -15.11 15.37
CA ALA A 104 2.04 -16.29 16.04
C ALA A 104 3.31 -16.88 15.41
N THR A 105 4.18 -17.46 16.24
CA THR A 105 5.29 -18.30 15.80
C THR A 105 4.86 -19.77 15.88
N ILE A 106 4.80 -20.43 14.73
CA ILE A 106 4.21 -21.75 14.54
C ILE A 106 5.30 -22.69 14.02
N ARG A 107 5.45 -23.88 14.61
CA ARG A 107 6.31 -24.90 14.01
C ARG A 107 5.68 -25.44 12.74
N LEU A 108 6.48 -25.72 11.71
CA LEU A 108 5.98 -26.30 10.47
C LEU A 108 5.15 -27.58 10.69
N SER A 109 5.57 -28.42 11.66
CA SER A 109 4.84 -29.61 12.06
C SER A 109 3.45 -29.36 12.71
N GLN A 110 3.15 -28.12 13.10
CA GLN A 110 1.85 -27.75 13.69
C GLN A 110 0.89 -27.13 12.66
N LEU A 111 1.37 -26.77 11.47
CA LEU A 111 0.56 -26.06 10.46
C LEU A 111 -0.63 -26.89 9.99
N GLU A 112 -0.47 -28.21 9.84
CA GLU A 112 -1.53 -29.12 9.40
C GLU A 112 -2.68 -29.14 10.42
N GLN A 113 -2.37 -29.40 11.68
CA GLN A 113 -3.34 -29.40 12.77
C GLN A 113 -4.03 -28.04 12.89
N LEU A 114 -3.27 -26.96 12.75
CA LEU A 114 -3.82 -25.59 12.80
C LEU A 114 -4.76 -25.32 11.62
N ALA A 115 -4.42 -25.79 10.43
CA ALA A 115 -5.27 -25.65 9.24
C ALA A 115 -6.56 -26.49 9.30
N GLU A 116 -6.58 -27.58 10.08
CA GLU A 116 -7.78 -28.42 10.27
C GLU A 116 -8.77 -27.84 11.28
N ARG A 117 -8.35 -26.91 12.14
CA ARG A 117 -9.23 -26.31 13.16
C ARG A 117 -10.41 -25.58 12.51
N SER A 118 -11.61 -25.83 12.99
CA SER A 118 -12.85 -25.21 12.46
C SER A 118 -12.94 -23.72 12.75
N ASP A 119 -12.25 -23.23 13.80
CA ASP A 119 -12.22 -21.86 14.23
C ASP A 119 -11.07 -21.05 13.61
N VAL A 120 -10.25 -21.63 12.74
CA VAL A 120 -9.24 -20.95 11.93
C VAL A 120 -9.77 -20.73 10.51
N GLU A 121 -9.81 -19.49 10.06
CA GLU A 121 -10.24 -19.14 8.70
C GLU A 121 -9.07 -19.14 7.71
N SER A 122 -7.95 -18.50 8.09
CA SER A 122 -6.77 -18.45 7.23
C SER A 122 -5.46 -18.36 8.00
N ILE A 123 -4.38 -18.82 7.36
CA ILE A 123 -3.01 -18.77 7.85
C ILE A 123 -2.15 -18.17 6.73
N SER A 124 -1.46 -17.08 7.05
CA SER A 124 -0.59 -16.36 6.11
C SER A 124 0.82 -16.23 6.67
N PHE A 125 1.83 -16.63 5.91
CA PHE A 125 3.26 -16.53 6.25
C PHE A 125 4.11 -16.51 4.98
N GLY A 126 5.39 -16.20 5.13
CA GLY A 126 6.35 -16.10 4.03
C GLY A 126 6.69 -14.66 3.67
N LYS A 127 7.78 -14.49 2.93
CA LYS A 127 8.21 -13.18 2.45
C LYS A 127 7.33 -12.74 1.31
N ARG A 128 6.70 -11.57 1.45
CA ARG A 128 6.10 -10.82 0.35
C ARG A 128 7.12 -9.83 -0.16
N ARG A 129 7.34 -9.76 -1.48
CA ARG A 129 8.16 -8.68 -2.05
C ARG A 129 7.38 -7.38 -1.87
N LYS A 130 7.94 -6.49 -1.05
CA LYS A 130 7.50 -5.11 -0.92
C LYS A 130 8.60 -4.24 -1.51
N ARG A 131 8.22 -3.17 -2.20
CA ARG A 131 9.14 -2.19 -2.77
C ARG A 131 9.07 -0.91 -1.98
N LEU A 132 10.21 -0.28 -1.85
CA LEU A 132 10.31 1.12 -1.51
C LEU A 132 9.85 1.94 -2.70
N LEU A 133 8.96 2.89 -2.45
CA LEU A 133 8.47 3.82 -3.45
C LEU A 133 9.12 5.18 -3.16
N LEU A 134 9.69 5.84 -4.16
CA LEU A 134 10.55 7.02 -3.99
C LEU A 134 9.88 8.29 -4.50
N ASN A 135 9.95 9.38 -3.76
CA ASN A 135 10.09 10.75 -4.29
C ASN A 135 9.45 11.98 -3.63
N LYS A 136 9.56 13.26 -4.07
CA LYS A 136 9.72 14.66 -3.62
C LYS A 136 8.55 15.64 -3.69
N ALA A 137 8.40 16.65 -2.83
CA ALA A 137 8.05 18.07 -2.95
C ALA A 137 7.62 18.87 -1.72
N HIS A 138 7.92 20.12 -1.62
CA HIS A 138 7.50 21.04 -0.56
C HIS A 138 6.98 22.35 -1.15
N LYS A 139 5.78 22.75 -0.94
CA LYS A 139 5.16 24.09 -1.05
C LYS A 139 3.90 24.23 -1.88
N SER A 140 2.75 23.77 -1.48
CA SER A 140 1.47 24.26 -2.04
C SER A 140 0.25 23.95 -1.19
N THR A 141 0.46 23.34 -0.02
CA THR A 141 -0.62 22.86 0.85
C THR A 141 -1.03 23.87 1.93
N GLY A 142 -0.34 25.01 2.01
CA GLY A 142 -0.61 26.00 3.07
C GLY A 142 -0.01 25.65 4.43
N VAL A 143 0.88 24.68 4.54
CA VAL A 143 1.60 24.33 5.78
C VAL A 143 2.38 25.51 6.33
N ASP A 144 3.00 26.35 5.47
CA ASP A 144 3.69 27.57 5.88
C ASP A 144 2.77 28.51 6.68
N LYS A 145 1.48 28.63 6.29
CA LYS A 145 0.50 29.42 7.00
C LYS A 145 0.17 28.86 8.37
N ILE A 146 0.20 27.52 8.48
CA ILE A 146 -0.03 26.79 9.74
C ILE A 146 1.13 27.04 10.70
N HIS A 147 2.37 26.86 10.23
CA HIS A 147 3.58 27.09 11.03
C HIS A 147 3.73 28.55 11.49
N LEU A 148 3.31 29.49 10.68
CA LEU A 148 3.32 30.92 11.03
C LEU A 148 2.09 31.34 11.86
N GLY A 149 1.10 30.50 12.03
CA GLY A 149 -0.16 30.84 12.70
C GLY A 149 -0.98 31.88 11.93
N THR A 150 -0.79 32.02 10.61
CA THR A 150 -1.42 33.05 9.80
C THR A 150 -2.93 32.90 9.79
N GLY A 151 -3.67 33.86 10.40
CA GLY A 151 -5.14 33.79 10.54
C GLY A 151 -5.63 32.67 11.45
N LEU A 152 -4.75 32.11 12.28
CA LEU A 152 -5.04 31.10 13.31
C LEU A 152 -4.84 31.70 14.70
N THR A 153 -5.30 31.01 15.74
CA THR A 153 -5.12 31.43 17.15
C THR A 153 -3.69 31.19 17.65
N GLN A 154 -2.99 30.21 17.05
CA GLN A 154 -1.61 29.84 17.34
C GLN A 154 -1.01 29.09 16.15
N PRO A 155 0.32 28.95 16.07
CA PRO A 155 1.00 27.98 15.21
C PRO A 155 0.66 26.53 15.61
N TYR A 156 0.73 25.60 14.64
CA TYR A 156 0.64 24.14 14.87
C TYR A 156 1.85 23.48 14.23
N THR A 157 2.44 22.51 14.92
CA THR A 157 3.74 21.90 14.60
C THR A 157 3.77 20.38 14.78
N GLY A 158 2.62 19.75 15.07
CA GLY A 158 2.47 18.32 15.37
C GLY A 158 2.78 17.96 16.82
N LYS A 159 2.88 18.97 17.70
CA LYS A 159 3.22 18.79 19.11
C LYS A 159 2.19 17.93 19.84
N GLY A 160 2.68 16.92 20.56
CA GLY A 160 1.81 16.00 21.32
C GLY A 160 1.25 14.84 20.47
N VAL A 161 1.65 14.74 19.22
CA VAL A 161 1.32 13.62 18.32
C VAL A 161 2.56 12.79 18.07
N ALA A 162 2.41 11.48 17.89
CA ALA A 162 3.47 10.58 17.48
C ALA A 162 3.27 10.15 16.01
N ILE A 163 4.36 10.08 15.27
CA ILE A 163 4.40 9.56 13.90
C ILE A 163 5.23 8.28 13.91
N GLY A 164 4.60 7.18 13.52
CA GLY A 164 5.27 5.90 13.26
C GLY A 164 5.60 5.78 11.77
N VAL A 165 6.87 5.54 11.45
CA VAL A 165 7.33 5.36 10.07
C VAL A 165 7.79 3.92 9.90
N PHE A 166 7.24 3.23 8.89
CA PHE A 166 7.63 1.89 8.49
C PHE A 166 8.34 1.95 7.16
N ASP A 167 9.66 1.68 7.18
CA ASP A 167 10.53 1.94 6.04
C ASP A 167 11.92 1.31 6.26
N ASP A 168 12.88 1.51 5.35
CA ASP A 168 14.26 1.08 5.48
C ASP A 168 15.24 2.24 5.18
N GLY A 169 16.41 2.24 5.81
CA GLY A 169 17.45 3.27 5.67
C GLY A 169 17.28 4.44 6.64
N PHE A 170 16.97 4.15 7.92
CA PHE A 170 16.87 5.16 8.98
C PHE A 170 18.23 5.64 9.48
N ASP A 171 18.34 6.95 9.68
CA ASP A 171 19.39 7.62 10.43
C ASP A 171 18.76 8.48 11.55
N PRO A 172 18.41 7.89 12.70
CA PRO A 172 17.72 8.60 13.78
C PRO A 172 18.55 9.70 14.44
N ASN A 173 19.86 9.71 14.22
CA ASN A 173 20.79 10.69 14.77
C ASN A 173 21.18 11.81 13.79
N HIS A 174 20.60 11.80 12.56
CA HIS A 174 20.79 12.87 11.61
C HIS A 174 20.38 14.24 12.21
N ILE A 175 21.08 15.32 11.86
CA ILE A 175 20.79 16.68 12.37
C ILE A 175 19.35 17.14 12.09
N MET A 176 18.67 16.52 11.12
CA MET A 176 17.25 16.75 10.82
C MET A 176 16.32 16.32 11.96
N PHE A 177 16.75 15.40 12.81
CA PHE A 177 15.96 14.82 13.89
C PHE A 177 16.45 15.18 15.30
N GLN A 178 17.40 16.07 15.42
CA GLN A 178 17.91 16.51 16.72
C GLN A 178 17.04 17.62 17.32
N ASP A 179 16.86 17.57 18.64
CA ASP A 179 16.30 18.66 19.42
C ASP A 179 17.35 19.75 19.71
N ALA A 180 16.98 20.78 20.46
CA ALA A 180 17.88 21.89 20.80
C ALA A 180 19.09 21.46 21.62
N GLU A 181 19.02 20.33 22.33
CA GLU A 181 20.08 19.71 23.09
C GLU A 181 20.95 18.73 22.29
N GLY A 182 20.65 18.54 21.00
CA GLY A 182 21.35 17.62 20.10
C GLY A 182 20.95 16.14 20.29
N LYS A 183 19.83 15.86 20.97
CA LYS A 183 19.31 14.52 21.17
C LYS A 183 18.31 14.17 20.07
N SER A 184 18.26 12.89 19.70
CA SER A 184 17.30 12.39 18.74
C SER A 184 15.85 12.59 19.21
N ARG A 185 14.98 13.00 18.28
CA ARG A 185 13.52 13.04 18.46
C ARG A 185 12.84 11.71 18.14
N PHE A 186 13.58 10.72 17.69
CA PHE A 186 13.10 9.33 17.71
C PHE A 186 12.97 8.86 19.16
N LYS A 187 11.87 8.21 19.47
CA LYS A 187 11.52 7.75 20.83
C LYS A 187 11.43 6.23 20.93
N MET A 188 11.35 5.57 19.80
CA MET A 188 11.38 4.13 19.67
C MET A 188 12.04 3.77 18.35
N ILE A 189 12.92 2.78 18.40
CA ILE A 189 13.47 2.10 17.22
C ILE A 189 13.08 0.63 17.35
N CYS A 190 12.30 0.15 16.42
CA CYS A 190 12.02 -1.26 16.25
C CYS A 190 12.96 -1.81 15.18
N GLN A 191 13.66 -2.89 15.47
CA GLN A 191 14.59 -3.51 14.51
C GLN A 191 14.48 -5.03 14.53
N SER A 192 14.65 -5.65 13.37
CA SER A 192 14.94 -7.07 13.25
C SER A 192 16.45 -7.28 13.21
N LYS A 193 16.99 -8.09 14.10
CA LYS A 193 18.43 -8.44 14.09
C LYS A 193 18.74 -9.65 13.23
N GLU A 194 17.78 -10.49 13.03
CA GLU A 194 17.90 -11.72 12.25
C GLU A 194 16.53 -12.08 11.66
N GLU A 195 16.55 -12.66 10.48
CA GLU A 195 15.36 -13.17 9.83
C GLU A 195 14.64 -14.20 10.72
N ASN A 196 13.32 -14.09 10.83
CA ASN A 196 12.45 -14.94 11.67
C ASN A 196 12.74 -14.90 13.19
N LYS A 197 13.41 -13.88 13.68
CA LYS A 197 13.57 -13.61 15.12
C LYS A 197 12.58 -12.55 15.60
N PRO A 198 12.23 -12.52 16.88
CA PRO A 198 11.44 -11.45 17.45
C PRO A 198 12.09 -10.09 17.23
N LEU A 199 11.27 -9.09 16.97
CA LEU A 199 11.71 -7.71 16.88
C LEU A 199 12.29 -7.24 18.23
N THR A 200 13.28 -6.36 18.18
CA THR A 200 13.85 -5.70 19.35
C THR A 200 13.50 -4.22 19.33
N TYR A 201 13.32 -3.65 20.53
CA TYR A 201 12.83 -2.29 20.71
C TYR A 201 13.83 -1.48 21.54
N LEU A 202 14.40 -0.43 20.96
CA LEU A 202 15.27 0.53 21.64
C LEU A 202 14.40 1.74 22.01
N THR A 203 14.32 2.05 23.30
CA THR A 203 13.42 3.10 23.79
C THR A 203 14.11 4.10 24.70
N THR A 204 15.34 3.82 25.12
CA THR A 204 16.11 4.77 25.93
C THR A 204 16.92 5.71 25.05
N PRO A 205 17.14 6.98 25.45
CA PRO A 205 17.97 7.91 24.70
C PRO A 205 19.39 7.40 24.42
N ALA A 206 19.96 6.58 25.33
CA ALA A 206 21.29 6.02 25.15
C ALA A 206 21.33 4.93 24.07
N GLU A 207 20.32 4.07 24.01
CA GLU A 207 20.19 3.04 22.97
C GLU A 207 19.97 3.68 21.60
N ILE A 208 19.09 4.69 21.53
CA ILE A 208 18.81 5.43 20.28
C ILE A 208 20.06 6.17 19.79
N ALA A 209 20.80 6.83 20.68
CA ALA A 209 22.03 7.50 20.33
C ALA A 209 23.15 6.56 19.85
N ALA A 210 23.12 5.29 20.30
CA ALA A 210 24.06 4.25 19.87
C ALA A 210 23.66 3.55 18.56
N PHE A 211 22.43 3.71 18.10
CA PHE A 211 21.95 3.17 16.83
C PHE A 211 22.50 4.01 15.67
N GLN A 212 23.02 3.35 14.66
CA GLN A 212 23.54 4.01 13.46
C GLN A 212 22.48 4.05 12.36
N THR A 213 22.27 2.91 11.72
CA THR A 213 21.28 2.72 10.66
C THR A 213 20.88 1.25 10.61
N ASP A 214 19.73 0.96 10.06
CA ASP A 214 19.25 -0.40 9.74
C ASP A 214 19.74 -0.87 8.38
N ASP A 215 19.89 0.04 7.40
CA ASP A 215 20.47 -0.26 6.09
C ASP A 215 21.47 0.85 5.67
N GLN A 216 22.67 0.42 5.23
CA GLN A 216 23.73 1.32 4.74
C GLN A 216 23.64 1.58 3.23
N ASN A 217 22.70 0.96 2.53
CA ASN A 217 22.50 1.15 1.10
C ASN A 217 21.29 2.03 0.79
N GLU A 218 20.49 2.36 1.82
CA GLU A 218 19.23 3.06 1.65
C GLU A 218 19.18 4.36 2.46
N SER A 219 18.52 5.36 1.89
CA SER A 219 18.24 6.66 2.53
C SER A 219 16.74 6.96 2.63
N HIS A 220 15.88 6.05 2.14
CA HIS A 220 14.46 6.30 1.94
C HIS A 220 13.74 6.64 3.24
N ALA A 221 13.92 5.85 4.29
CA ALA A 221 13.30 6.08 5.60
C ALA A 221 13.71 7.42 6.23
N THR A 222 15.01 7.78 6.11
CA THR A 222 15.54 9.06 6.59
C THR A 222 14.88 10.22 5.85
N HIS A 223 14.71 10.08 4.53
CA HIS A 223 14.06 11.07 3.70
C HIS A 223 12.57 11.24 4.04
N VAL A 224 11.84 10.15 4.11
CA VAL A 224 10.41 10.07 4.48
C VAL A 224 10.17 10.68 5.87
N SER A 225 10.96 10.27 6.87
CA SER A 225 10.87 10.82 8.24
C SER A 225 11.14 12.32 8.28
N GLY A 226 12.07 12.79 7.46
CA GLY A 226 12.40 14.21 7.32
C GLY A 226 11.24 15.04 6.76
N ILE A 227 10.53 14.53 5.75
CA ILE A 227 9.32 15.17 5.20
C ILE A 227 8.23 15.24 6.28
N ALA A 228 7.95 14.13 6.96
CA ALA A 228 6.88 14.07 7.94
C ALA A 228 7.15 14.99 9.13
N ALA A 229 8.36 14.94 9.72
CA ALA A 229 8.63 15.56 11.00
C ALA A 229 10.06 16.10 11.19
N GLY A 230 10.82 16.30 10.13
CA GLY A 230 12.16 16.86 10.24
C GLY A 230 12.18 18.27 10.78
N ASN A 231 13.30 18.69 11.40
CA ASN A 231 13.49 20.05 11.92
C ASN A 231 14.98 20.43 12.02
N CYS A 232 15.63 20.59 10.88
CA CYS A 232 17.02 21.07 10.85
C CYS A 232 17.07 22.57 11.04
N GLN A 233 17.63 23.02 12.17
CA GLN A 233 17.81 24.44 12.51
C GLN A 233 19.32 24.79 12.62
N ASN A 234 20.07 24.46 11.58
CA ASN A 234 21.49 24.81 11.51
C ASN A 234 21.67 26.30 11.13
N SER A 235 22.76 26.91 11.56
CA SER A 235 23.04 28.33 11.25
C SER A 235 23.26 28.61 9.76
N THR A 236 23.66 27.63 8.99
CA THR A 236 23.94 27.75 7.55
C THR A 236 22.85 27.12 6.67
N PHE A 237 22.00 26.24 7.22
CA PHE A 237 20.96 25.56 6.50
C PHE A 237 19.76 25.28 7.40
N GLN A 238 18.57 25.56 6.91
CA GLN A 238 17.33 25.31 7.62
C GLN A 238 16.36 24.55 6.71
N LEU A 239 15.89 23.41 7.18
CA LEU A 239 14.85 22.62 6.52
C LEU A 239 13.89 22.09 7.58
N GLN A 240 12.60 22.23 7.30
CA GLN A 240 11.56 21.85 8.24
C GLN A 240 10.53 20.95 7.55
N GLY A 241 10.23 19.80 8.16
CA GLY A 241 9.15 18.93 7.75
C GLY A 241 7.78 19.49 8.11
N VAL A 242 6.73 18.73 7.81
CA VAL A 242 5.34 19.17 7.97
C VAL A 242 4.94 19.28 9.45
N ALA A 243 5.35 18.31 10.30
CA ALA A 243 5.04 18.26 11.72
C ALA A 243 6.32 18.26 12.59
N PRO A 244 7.10 19.37 12.62
CA PRO A 244 8.46 19.40 13.12
C PRO A 244 8.61 19.19 14.65
N GLU A 245 7.52 19.16 15.42
CA GLU A 245 7.52 18.86 16.85
C GLU A 245 6.83 17.54 17.20
N ALA A 246 6.44 16.74 16.21
CA ALA A 246 5.94 15.37 16.45
C ALA A 246 7.06 14.47 16.96
N ASP A 247 6.73 13.52 17.83
CA ASP A 247 7.64 12.42 18.20
C ASP A 247 7.71 11.40 17.07
N LEU A 248 8.89 10.83 16.85
CA LEU A 248 9.11 9.83 15.80
C LEU A 248 9.30 8.44 16.41
N LEU A 249 8.64 7.44 15.81
CA LEU A 249 8.79 6.03 16.11
C LEU A 249 9.17 5.32 14.80
N MET A 250 10.17 4.46 14.87
CA MET A 250 10.72 3.77 13.72
C MET A 250 10.33 2.29 13.75
N GLY A 251 9.92 1.74 12.61
CA GLY A 251 9.76 0.31 12.36
C GLY A 251 10.31 -0.07 10.99
N PRO A 252 10.88 -1.27 10.83
CA PRO A 252 11.28 -1.77 9.51
C PRO A 252 10.04 -2.02 8.66
N ILE A 253 10.22 -2.11 7.33
CA ILE A 253 9.17 -2.62 6.45
C ILE A 253 8.81 -4.04 6.93
N PRO A 254 7.51 -4.36 7.12
CA PRO A 254 7.11 -5.68 7.56
C PRO A 254 7.24 -6.68 6.40
N TYR A 255 8.42 -7.24 6.23
CA TYR A 255 8.68 -8.29 5.23
C TYR A 255 8.09 -9.64 5.62
N ASN A 256 7.81 -9.85 6.93
CA ASN A 256 7.15 -11.03 7.45
C ASN A 256 5.81 -10.64 8.08
N ASP A 257 4.80 -11.47 7.91
CA ASP A 257 3.45 -11.25 8.48
C ASP A 257 3.45 -10.98 10.00
N SER A 258 4.46 -11.46 10.70
CA SER A 258 4.61 -11.28 12.16
C SER A 258 5.20 -9.93 12.58
N ASP A 259 5.79 -9.19 11.66
CA ASP A 259 6.42 -7.90 11.97
C ASP A 259 5.36 -6.86 12.34
N TYR A 260 4.10 -7.12 12.00
CA TYR A 260 2.95 -6.29 12.41
C TYR A 260 2.73 -6.19 13.93
N GLU A 261 3.42 -6.98 14.78
CA GLU A 261 3.39 -6.79 16.24
C GLU A 261 3.88 -5.41 16.68
N MET A 262 4.72 -4.75 15.86
CA MET A 262 5.25 -3.42 16.17
C MET A 262 4.16 -2.34 16.28
N PHE A 263 3.00 -2.51 15.64
CA PHE A 263 1.87 -1.59 15.77
C PHE A 263 1.36 -1.54 17.22
N ASP A 264 1.16 -2.71 17.84
CA ASP A 264 0.76 -2.79 19.26
C ASP A 264 1.78 -2.12 20.19
N LYS A 265 3.07 -2.24 19.87
CA LYS A 265 4.15 -1.61 20.64
C LYS A 265 4.15 -0.10 20.51
N MET A 266 3.96 0.43 19.30
CA MET A 266 3.85 1.87 19.07
C MET A 266 2.62 2.46 19.76
N VAL A 267 1.47 1.79 19.70
CA VAL A 267 0.26 2.21 20.42
C VAL A 267 0.48 2.19 21.93
N SER A 268 1.12 1.13 22.46
CA SER A 268 1.42 1.03 23.90
C SER A 268 2.34 2.16 24.33
N TRP A 269 3.40 2.44 23.55
CA TRP A 269 4.28 3.57 23.82
C TRP A 269 3.52 4.90 23.85
N CYS A 270 2.64 5.15 22.89
CA CYS A 270 1.84 6.37 22.84
C CYS A 270 0.96 6.53 24.10
N ARG A 271 0.34 5.45 24.59
CA ARG A 271 -0.48 5.45 25.80
C ARG A 271 0.34 5.75 27.06
N GLU A 272 1.51 5.14 27.18
CA GLU A 272 2.41 5.31 28.32
C GLU A 272 3.05 6.70 28.36
N ASN A 273 3.19 7.36 27.19
CA ASN A 273 3.85 8.65 27.04
C ASN A 273 2.86 9.83 26.83
N GLY A 274 1.78 9.83 27.60
CA GLY A 274 0.82 10.95 27.63
C GLY A 274 -0.42 10.74 26.77
N ASN A 275 -0.75 9.50 26.42
CA ASN A 275 -1.91 9.12 25.59
C ASN A 275 -1.95 9.88 24.25
N LYS A 276 -0.80 9.90 23.58
CA LYS A 276 -0.64 10.59 22.29
C LYS A 276 -1.44 9.89 21.20
N ARG A 277 -1.93 10.69 20.25
CA ARG A 277 -2.47 10.14 18.99
C ARG A 277 -1.32 9.65 18.13
N LEU A 278 -1.55 8.54 17.43
CA LEU A 278 -0.57 7.93 16.51
C LEU A 278 -1.02 8.13 15.07
N VAL A 279 -0.10 8.60 14.24
CA VAL A 279 -0.23 8.65 12.79
C VAL A 279 0.83 7.73 12.20
N LEU A 280 0.45 6.85 11.28
CA LEU A 280 1.36 5.91 10.63
C LEU A 280 1.65 6.36 9.21
N ASN A 281 2.91 6.23 8.81
CA ASN A 281 3.40 6.40 7.45
C ASN A 281 3.86 5.07 6.89
N MET A 282 3.33 4.70 5.73
CA MET A 282 3.68 3.48 5.03
C MET A 282 3.96 3.82 3.56
N SER A 283 5.24 4.02 3.26
CA SER A 283 5.72 4.44 1.94
C SER A 283 6.30 3.28 1.15
N TYR A 284 5.66 2.13 1.20
CA TYR A 284 6.06 0.91 0.50
C TYR A 284 4.85 0.18 -0.08
N GLY A 285 5.08 -0.81 -0.95
CA GLY A 285 4.02 -1.59 -1.54
C GLY A 285 4.45 -2.79 -2.37
N ALA A 286 3.45 -3.47 -2.90
CA ALA A 286 3.55 -4.57 -3.84
C ALA A 286 2.36 -4.51 -4.81
N ASN A 287 2.53 -4.99 -6.05
CA ASN A 287 1.45 -4.96 -7.03
C ASN A 287 0.76 -6.32 -7.17
N ALA A 288 1.50 -7.42 -7.09
CA ALA A 288 0.92 -8.76 -7.16
C ALA A 288 0.16 -9.12 -5.88
N GLY A 289 -1.14 -8.87 -5.84
CA GLY A 289 -2.03 -9.15 -4.71
C GLY A 289 -3.50 -9.17 -5.09
N SER A 290 -4.38 -9.42 -4.11
CA SER A 290 -5.82 -9.54 -4.36
C SER A 290 -6.51 -8.22 -4.71
N HIS A 291 -5.89 -7.10 -4.45
CA HIS A 291 -6.43 -5.75 -4.61
C HIS A 291 -7.80 -5.55 -3.92
N ASP A 292 -7.97 -6.20 -2.77
CA ASP A 292 -9.16 -6.07 -1.93
C ASP A 292 -8.82 -6.28 -0.44
N THR A 293 -9.85 -6.26 0.41
CA THR A 293 -9.70 -6.42 1.86
C THR A 293 -9.62 -7.87 2.34
N THR A 294 -9.56 -8.85 1.44
CA THR A 294 -9.41 -10.27 1.82
C THR A 294 -7.96 -10.68 2.00
N ASP A 295 -7.03 -9.88 1.49
CA ASP A 295 -5.62 -10.03 1.83
C ASP A 295 -5.44 -9.96 3.35
N PRO A 296 -4.81 -10.97 3.99
CA PRO A 296 -4.67 -11.00 5.45
C PRO A 296 -3.93 -9.80 6.03
N GLU A 297 -2.95 -9.26 5.30
CA GLU A 297 -2.19 -8.07 5.69
C GLU A 297 -3.08 -6.83 5.68
N VAL A 298 -3.83 -6.61 4.60
CA VAL A 298 -4.77 -5.50 4.45
C VAL A 298 -5.88 -5.59 5.50
N ALA A 299 -6.47 -6.77 5.69
CA ALA A 299 -7.51 -7.00 6.69
C ALA A 299 -7.02 -6.76 8.12
N PHE A 300 -5.81 -7.21 8.44
CA PHE A 300 -5.20 -7.00 9.75
C PHE A 300 -4.92 -5.52 10.02
N MET A 301 -4.45 -4.80 9.01
CA MET A 301 -4.24 -3.35 9.08
C MET A 301 -5.54 -2.60 9.36
N ASP A 302 -6.61 -2.89 8.62
CA ASP A 302 -7.92 -2.29 8.83
C ASP A 302 -8.42 -2.52 10.27
N GLU A 303 -8.24 -3.72 10.81
CA GLU A 303 -8.65 -4.05 12.19
C GLU A 303 -7.82 -3.30 13.25
N ILE A 304 -6.51 -3.15 13.05
CA ILE A 304 -5.66 -2.35 13.95
C ILE A 304 -6.07 -0.87 13.93
N ILE A 305 -6.26 -0.31 12.75
CA ILE A 305 -6.69 1.08 12.57
C ILE A 305 -8.00 1.32 13.32
N LYS A 306 -9.00 0.46 13.11
CA LYS A 306 -10.31 0.53 13.81
C LYS A 306 -10.17 0.38 15.33
N LYS A 307 -9.43 -0.63 15.77
CA LYS A 307 -9.29 -0.96 17.19
C LYS A 307 -8.69 0.18 18.00
N TYR A 308 -7.71 0.86 17.46
CA TYR A 308 -6.93 1.88 18.17
C TYR A 308 -7.21 3.30 17.71
N ASP A 309 -8.07 3.48 16.72
CA ASP A 309 -8.37 4.76 16.05
C ASP A 309 -7.09 5.46 15.57
N ILE A 310 -6.21 4.70 14.92
CA ILE A 310 -4.95 5.17 14.35
C ILE A 310 -5.25 5.83 13.01
N VAL A 311 -4.63 6.97 12.72
CA VAL A 311 -4.60 7.50 11.35
C VAL A 311 -3.44 6.87 10.60
N ALA A 312 -3.70 6.16 9.52
CA ALA A 312 -2.65 5.59 8.68
C ALA A 312 -2.70 6.19 7.27
N CYS A 313 -1.54 6.57 6.76
CA CYS A 313 -1.35 7.03 5.39
C CYS A 313 -0.51 5.99 4.63
N ILE A 314 -1.00 5.56 3.47
CA ILE A 314 -0.34 4.55 2.62
C ILE A 314 -0.14 5.12 1.22
N ALA A 315 1.03 4.86 0.64
CA ALA A 315 1.37 5.26 -0.72
C ALA A 315 0.51 4.52 -1.76
N ALA A 316 -0.02 5.25 -2.72
CA ALA A 316 -0.86 4.68 -3.77
C ALA A 316 -0.09 3.74 -4.72
N GLY A 317 1.19 4.00 -4.93
CA GLY A 317 2.05 3.31 -5.89
C GLY A 317 2.65 4.27 -6.91
N ASN A 318 3.69 3.80 -7.64
CA ASN A 318 4.40 4.60 -8.64
C ASN A 318 4.39 3.95 -10.03
N GLU A 319 3.35 3.21 -10.33
CA GLU A 319 3.26 2.33 -11.49
C GLU A 319 2.18 2.76 -12.50
N ALA A 320 1.63 3.99 -12.36
CA ALA A 320 0.57 4.46 -13.27
C ALA A 320 0.98 4.53 -14.74
N ASP A 321 2.26 4.59 -15.02
CA ASP A 321 2.85 4.63 -16.36
C ASP A 321 3.41 3.28 -16.82
N LEU A 322 3.32 2.24 -15.99
CA LEU A 322 3.80 0.91 -16.32
C LEU A 322 2.67 0.00 -16.83
N ASP A 323 2.99 -0.79 -17.81
CA ASP A 323 2.11 -1.84 -18.35
C ASP A 323 2.11 -3.07 -17.45
N ILE A 324 1.51 -2.95 -16.25
CA ILE A 324 1.48 -4.01 -15.22
C ILE A 324 0.07 -4.53 -14.90
N VAL A 325 -0.96 -3.95 -15.51
CA VAL A 325 -2.35 -4.42 -15.33
C VAL A 325 -2.94 -4.80 -16.68
N GLN A 326 -3.54 -5.98 -16.76
CA GLN A 326 -4.40 -6.37 -17.87
C GLN A 326 -5.80 -6.69 -17.35
N ARG A 327 -6.83 -6.30 -18.11
CA ARG A 327 -8.23 -6.60 -17.76
C ARG A 327 -9.02 -6.98 -18.98
N HIS A 328 -9.75 -8.10 -18.90
CA HIS A 328 -10.62 -8.57 -19.96
C HIS A 328 -11.92 -9.16 -19.43
N THR A 329 -13.04 -8.81 -20.08
CA THR A 329 -14.34 -9.45 -19.83
C THR A 329 -14.69 -10.29 -21.06
N PHE A 330 -14.81 -11.60 -20.86
CA PHE A 330 -15.09 -12.56 -21.94
C PHE A 330 -16.53 -12.40 -22.45
N THR A 331 -16.68 -12.34 -23.77
CA THR A 331 -17.98 -12.19 -24.47
C THR A 331 -18.53 -13.52 -24.97
N GLY A 332 -17.77 -14.61 -24.85
CA GLY A 332 -18.20 -15.98 -25.20
C GLY A 332 -17.81 -16.43 -26.61
N GLY A 333 -16.93 -15.69 -27.30
CA GLY A 333 -16.36 -16.12 -28.58
C GLY A 333 -15.54 -17.42 -28.46
N SER A 334 -15.59 -18.30 -29.44
CA SER A 334 -14.93 -19.62 -29.40
C SER A 334 -13.41 -19.55 -29.30
N ASP A 335 -12.81 -18.49 -29.81
CA ASP A 335 -11.36 -18.27 -29.87
C ASP A 335 -10.89 -17.10 -29.00
N GLU A 336 -11.78 -16.60 -28.13
CA GLU A 336 -11.50 -15.47 -27.27
C GLU A 336 -10.51 -15.87 -26.16
N THR A 337 -9.41 -15.13 -26.09
CA THR A 337 -8.33 -15.35 -25.13
C THR A 337 -7.79 -14.03 -24.63
N MET A 338 -7.39 -13.98 -23.37
CA MET A 338 -6.53 -12.95 -22.81
C MET A 338 -5.09 -13.49 -22.85
N LYS A 339 -4.19 -12.73 -23.46
CA LYS A 339 -2.76 -13.09 -23.60
C LYS A 339 -1.91 -12.03 -22.96
N ALA A 340 -0.87 -12.45 -22.26
CA ALA A 340 0.18 -11.59 -21.77
C ALA A 340 1.54 -12.22 -22.03
N ALA A 341 2.50 -11.42 -22.43
CA ALA A 341 3.92 -11.74 -22.42
C ALA A 341 4.61 -10.85 -21.38
N PHE A 342 5.66 -11.34 -20.75
CA PHE A 342 6.43 -10.63 -19.73
C PHE A 342 7.73 -10.13 -20.33
N TYR A 343 8.01 -8.84 -20.20
CA TYR A 343 9.28 -8.27 -20.61
C TYR A 343 10.34 -8.60 -19.56
N SER A 344 11.45 -9.19 -20.00
CA SER A 344 12.50 -9.71 -19.13
C SER A 344 13.87 -9.08 -19.35
N ASP A 345 14.03 -8.26 -20.37
CA ASP A 345 15.26 -7.50 -20.69
C ASP A 345 14.97 -6.03 -20.40
N LEU A 346 15.38 -5.56 -19.21
CA LEU A 346 15.01 -4.24 -18.70
C LEU A 346 15.96 -3.12 -19.13
N ASP A 347 17.18 -3.46 -19.55
CA ASP A 347 18.21 -2.50 -19.97
C ASP A 347 18.44 -2.48 -21.49
N GLY A 348 17.84 -3.44 -22.23
CA GLY A 348 17.88 -3.49 -23.70
C GLY A 348 19.15 -4.08 -24.27
N ASP A 349 19.86 -4.93 -23.51
CA ASP A 349 21.11 -5.56 -23.96
C ASP A 349 20.92 -6.96 -24.57
N ASP A 350 19.67 -7.40 -24.79
CA ASP A 350 19.27 -8.74 -25.25
C ASP A 350 19.58 -9.87 -24.24
N GLU A 351 19.94 -9.55 -22.99
CA GLU A 351 20.10 -10.49 -21.88
C GLU A 351 18.88 -10.49 -20.95
N MET A 352 18.76 -11.49 -20.11
CA MET A 352 17.62 -11.61 -19.22
C MET A 352 17.98 -11.02 -17.85
N ASP A 353 17.38 -9.89 -17.50
CA ASP A 353 17.57 -9.22 -16.21
C ASP A 353 16.73 -9.81 -15.08
N VAL A 354 15.64 -10.50 -15.44
CA VAL A 354 14.63 -10.94 -14.49
C VAL A 354 14.77 -12.43 -14.21
N THR A 355 15.08 -12.79 -12.97
CA THR A 355 15.18 -14.19 -12.52
C THR A 355 13.88 -14.71 -11.88
N GLU A 356 12.94 -13.82 -11.59
CA GLU A 356 11.68 -14.13 -10.92
C GLU A 356 10.57 -13.21 -11.45
N ILE A 357 9.37 -13.78 -11.72
CA ILE A 357 8.16 -13.06 -12.15
C ILE A 357 7.04 -13.46 -11.22
N TYR A 358 6.29 -12.48 -10.74
CA TYR A 358 5.13 -12.67 -9.88
C TYR A 358 3.92 -11.92 -10.48
N ASP A 359 2.79 -12.60 -10.58
CA ASP A 359 1.55 -12.05 -11.09
C ASP A 359 0.36 -12.55 -10.26
N TYR A 360 -0.63 -11.72 -10.05
CA TYR A 360 -1.85 -12.08 -9.35
C TYR A 360 -3.07 -11.90 -10.26
N ILE A 361 -3.72 -13.01 -10.58
CA ILE A 361 -4.83 -13.06 -11.53
C ILE A 361 -6.14 -13.23 -10.77
N THR A 362 -7.02 -12.23 -10.82
CA THR A 362 -8.37 -12.30 -10.23
C THR A 362 -9.39 -12.72 -11.27
N VAL A 363 -10.37 -13.54 -10.86
CA VAL A 363 -11.40 -14.10 -11.74
C VAL A 363 -12.77 -13.93 -11.10
N SER A 364 -13.66 -13.20 -11.77
CA SER A 364 -15.08 -13.13 -11.39
C SER A 364 -15.82 -14.42 -11.74
N GLN A 365 -16.97 -14.69 -11.10
CA GLN A 365 -17.80 -15.88 -11.37
C GLN A 365 -17.00 -17.20 -11.35
N PRO A 366 -16.34 -17.53 -10.23
CA PRO A 366 -15.38 -18.65 -10.14
C PRO A 366 -16.04 -20.03 -10.28
N GLU A 367 -17.35 -20.12 -10.24
CA GLU A 367 -18.13 -21.33 -10.53
C GLU A 367 -18.02 -21.75 -12.00
N LYS A 368 -17.68 -20.82 -12.90
CA LYS A 368 -17.38 -21.10 -14.30
C LYS A 368 -15.92 -21.49 -14.44
N GLN A 369 -15.66 -22.63 -15.08
CA GLN A 369 -14.30 -23.11 -15.30
C GLN A 369 -13.49 -22.14 -16.16
N ILE A 370 -12.34 -21.72 -15.65
CA ILE A 370 -11.31 -20.97 -16.38
C ILE A 370 -10.15 -21.90 -16.76
N GLU A 371 -9.42 -21.57 -17.80
CA GLU A 371 -8.16 -22.23 -18.16
C GLU A 371 -7.02 -21.21 -18.16
N ILE A 372 -5.89 -21.55 -17.55
CA ILE A 372 -4.66 -20.75 -17.57
C ILE A 372 -3.53 -21.66 -18.08
N ASP A 373 -2.99 -21.31 -19.23
CA ASP A 373 -1.80 -21.94 -19.79
C ASP A 373 -0.62 -20.96 -19.61
N VAL A 374 0.50 -21.43 -19.06
CA VAL A 374 1.77 -20.70 -19.10
C VAL A 374 2.50 -21.04 -20.40
N VAL A 375 3.00 -20.04 -21.07
CA VAL A 375 3.47 -20.12 -22.46
C VAL A 375 4.85 -19.51 -22.61
N VAL A 376 5.68 -20.12 -23.45
CA VAL A 376 6.83 -19.43 -24.04
C VAL A 376 6.42 -18.97 -25.43
N PHE A 377 6.31 -17.67 -25.61
CA PHE A 377 6.00 -17.06 -26.91
C PHE A 377 7.24 -16.93 -27.80
N ASN A 378 7.04 -16.93 -29.10
CA ASN A 378 7.97 -16.37 -30.05
C ASN A 378 7.74 -14.86 -30.12
N THR A 379 8.72 -14.05 -29.75
CA THR A 379 8.57 -12.58 -29.69
C THR A 379 8.25 -11.95 -31.03
N ASN A 380 8.71 -12.54 -32.16
CA ASN A 380 8.44 -11.99 -33.50
C ASN A 380 7.03 -12.30 -34.04
N THR A 381 6.39 -13.36 -33.56
CA THR A 381 5.14 -13.86 -34.16
C THR A 381 3.99 -13.96 -33.18
N GLY A 382 4.21 -13.84 -31.88
CA GLY A 382 3.23 -14.06 -30.82
C GLY A 382 2.71 -15.50 -30.74
N THR A 383 3.37 -16.45 -31.45
CA THR A 383 2.97 -17.86 -31.41
C THR A 383 3.66 -18.63 -30.30
N ALA A 384 2.96 -19.59 -29.71
CA ALA A 384 3.53 -20.41 -28.66
C ALA A 384 4.63 -21.37 -29.17
N LYS A 385 5.82 -21.30 -28.58
CA LYS A 385 6.89 -22.31 -28.72
C LYS A 385 6.70 -23.46 -27.71
N ASN A 386 6.23 -23.15 -26.52
CA ASN A 386 5.87 -24.11 -25.48
C ASN A 386 4.56 -23.68 -24.82
N THR A 387 3.75 -24.63 -24.43
CA THR A 387 2.49 -24.39 -23.69
C THR A 387 2.35 -25.43 -22.60
N TRP A 388 2.06 -24.98 -21.39
CA TRP A 388 1.86 -25.82 -20.23
C TRP A 388 0.58 -25.45 -19.50
N LYS A 389 -0.31 -26.43 -19.32
CA LYS A 389 -1.61 -26.23 -18.66
C LYS A 389 -1.45 -26.19 -17.16
N PHE A 390 -1.71 -25.05 -16.54
CA PHE A 390 -1.62 -24.85 -15.09
C PHE A 390 -2.96 -24.87 -14.40
N VAL A 391 -3.99 -24.25 -15.00
CA VAL A 391 -5.37 -24.28 -14.50
C VAL A 391 -6.28 -24.88 -15.57
N ASN A 392 -7.03 -25.90 -15.21
CA ASN A 392 -8.02 -26.56 -16.07
C ASN A 392 -8.94 -27.47 -15.21
N SER A 393 -9.80 -28.26 -15.85
CA SER A 393 -10.72 -29.17 -15.14
C SER A 393 -10.03 -30.22 -14.25
N THR A 394 -8.79 -30.61 -14.55
CA THR A 394 -8.01 -31.56 -13.73
C THR A 394 -7.16 -30.89 -12.67
N HIS A 395 -6.84 -29.62 -12.83
CA HIS A 395 -6.07 -28.79 -11.90
C HIS A 395 -6.81 -27.45 -11.66
N PRO A 396 -7.99 -27.45 -11.04
CA PRO A 396 -8.81 -26.24 -10.91
C PRO A 396 -8.21 -25.19 -9.94
N ASN A 397 -7.26 -25.62 -9.10
CA ASN A 397 -6.57 -24.78 -8.13
C ASN A 397 -5.12 -24.46 -8.50
N GLY A 398 -4.71 -24.83 -9.73
CA GLY A 398 -3.35 -24.68 -10.18
C GLY A 398 -2.44 -25.86 -9.81
N ARG A 399 -1.15 -25.70 -10.10
CA ARG A 399 -0.09 -26.69 -9.84
C ARG A 399 1.27 -26.03 -9.88
N GLU A 400 2.30 -26.78 -9.51
CA GLU A 400 3.70 -26.38 -9.61
C GLU A 400 4.49 -27.40 -10.45
N TYR A 401 5.43 -26.90 -11.25
CA TYR A 401 6.32 -27.75 -12.04
C TYR A 401 7.61 -27.03 -12.41
N SER A 402 8.76 -27.75 -12.31
CA SER A 402 10.06 -27.26 -12.77
C SER A 402 10.33 -27.75 -14.20
N TYR A 403 10.67 -26.85 -15.07
CA TYR A 403 10.92 -27.10 -16.49
C TYR A 403 12.42 -27.02 -16.82
N SER A 404 12.86 -27.88 -17.75
CA SER A 404 14.18 -27.83 -18.34
C SER A 404 14.01 -28.17 -19.82
N SER A 405 13.89 -27.17 -20.65
CA SER A 405 13.77 -27.28 -22.12
C SER A 405 14.80 -26.37 -22.78
N ARG A 406 14.94 -26.47 -24.08
CA ARG A 406 15.83 -25.56 -24.83
C ARG A 406 15.37 -24.10 -24.86
N ASN A 407 14.09 -23.83 -24.55
CA ASN A 407 13.52 -22.50 -24.61
C ASN A 407 13.34 -21.88 -23.20
N PHE A 408 13.30 -22.72 -22.15
CA PHE A 408 13.05 -22.23 -20.79
C PHE A 408 13.55 -23.22 -19.74
N HIS A 409 14.32 -22.71 -18.78
CA HIS A 409 14.64 -23.39 -17.51
C HIS A 409 14.15 -22.54 -16.35
N GLY A 410 13.35 -23.12 -15.47
CA GLY A 410 12.84 -22.45 -14.29
C GLY A 410 11.70 -23.23 -13.64
N THR A 411 11.19 -22.72 -12.55
CA THR A 411 10.05 -23.29 -11.80
C THR A 411 8.84 -22.39 -11.97
N VAL A 412 7.70 -22.96 -12.36
CA VAL A 412 6.42 -22.27 -12.49
C VAL A 412 5.46 -22.82 -11.47
N SER A 413 4.84 -21.97 -10.68
CA SER A 413 3.79 -22.31 -9.72
C SER A 413 2.58 -21.42 -9.94
N VAL A 414 1.39 -22.05 -10.02
CA VAL A 414 0.09 -21.34 -9.96
C VAL A 414 -0.67 -21.92 -8.79
N GLN A 415 -1.09 -21.07 -7.86
CA GLN A 415 -1.84 -21.45 -6.66
C GLN A 415 -3.08 -20.59 -6.53
N SER A 416 -4.20 -21.17 -6.15
CA SER A 416 -5.44 -20.40 -6.04
C SER A 416 -5.90 -20.20 -4.61
N GLU A 417 -6.64 -19.12 -4.41
CA GLU A 417 -7.35 -18.82 -3.17
C GLU A 417 -8.72 -18.17 -3.46
N VAL A 418 -9.58 -18.14 -2.47
CA VAL A 418 -10.86 -17.41 -2.56
C VAL A 418 -10.62 -16.01 -2.03
N ILE A 419 -11.06 -15.02 -2.80
CA ILE A 419 -10.95 -13.60 -2.45
C ILE A 419 -12.34 -12.95 -2.35
N GLY A 420 -12.39 -11.65 -2.05
CA GLY A 420 -13.63 -10.93 -1.80
C GLY A 420 -14.61 -10.94 -2.98
N ASN A 421 -15.83 -10.58 -2.68
CA ASN A 421 -16.95 -10.55 -3.63
C ASN A 421 -17.22 -11.88 -4.35
N GLY A 422 -16.83 -13.01 -3.76
CA GLY A 422 -16.99 -14.34 -4.36
C GLY A 422 -16.11 -14.57 -5.58
N MET A 423 -15.01 -13.83 -5.70
CA MET A 423 -14.01 -14.04 -6.75
C MET A 423 -12.97 -15.10 -6.36
N LYS A 424 -12.17 -15.51 -7.31
CA LYS A 424 -11.04 -16.42 -7.11
C LYS A 424 -9.75 -15.73 -7.57
N GLY A 425 -8.74 -15.80 -6.73
CA GLY A 425 -7.37 -15.37 -7.05
C GLY A 425 -6.51 -16.56 -7.47
N TYR A 426 -5.59 -16.31 -8.40
CA TYR A 426 -4.52 -17.22 -8.78
C TYR A 426 -3.18 -16.47 -8.71
N PHE A 427 -2.32 -16.90 -7.80
CA PHE A 427 -0.96 -16.37 -7.71
C PHE A 427 -0.07 -17.19 -8.66
N LEU A 428 0.47 -16.52 -9.67
CA LEU A 428 1.48 -17.06 -10.59
C LEU A 428 2.86 -16.65 -10.09
N SER A 429 3.73 -17.61 -9.92
CA SER A 429 5.14 -17.39 -9.60
C SER A 429 6.00 -18.16 -10.61
N ILE A 430 6.93 -17.47 -11.25
CA ILE A 430 7.97 -18.06 -12.08
C ILE A 430 9.30 -17.71 -11.44
N THR A 431 10.05 -18.71 -11.02
CA THR A 431 11.30 -18.54 -10.24
C THR A 431 12.42 -19.45 -10.76
N ASP A 432 13.62 -19.24 -10.23
CA ASP A 432 14.81 -19.99 -10.66
C ASP A 432 15.03 -19.91 -12.19
N ILE A 433 14.65 -18.79 -12.81
CA ILE A 433 14.82 -18.60 -14.26
C ILE A 433 16.33 -18.55 -14.53
N SER A 434 16.83 -19.55 -15.23
CA SER A 434 18.26 -19.69 -15.56
C SER A 434 18.51 -19.83 -17.07
N LEU A 435 17.46 -19.87 -17.85
CA LEU A 435 17.48 -19.85 -19.31
C LEU A 435 16.15 -19.34 -19.84
N LEU A 436 16.19 -18.32 -20.69
CA LEU A 436 15.14 -17.97 -21.64
C LEU A 436 15.77 -17.99 -23.04
N GLY A 437 15.18 -18.78 -23.96
CA GLY A 437 15.74 -18.97 -25.29
C GLY A 437 15.62 -17.71 -26.15
N LYS A 438 16.51 -17.56 -27.13
CA LYS A 438 16.49 -16.40 -28.03
C LYS A 438 15.15 -16.25 -28.76
N ASN A 439 14.68 -15.02 -28.89
CA ASN A 439 13.35 -14.66 -29.39
C ASN A 439 12.23 -15.41 -28.64
N CYS A 440 12.36 -15.50 -27.34
CA CYS A 440 11.38 -16.10 -26.42
C CYS A 440 10.99 -15.08 -25.36
N SER A 441 9.70 -15.03 -25.04
CA SER A 441 9.14 -14.32 -23.90
C SER A 441 8.25 -15.28 -23.12
N LEU A 442 8.32 -15.24 -21.81
CA LEU A 442 7.40 -15.94 -20.92
C LEU A 442 6.06 -15.20 -20.87
N GLY A 443 5.00 -15.93 -20.59
CA GLY A 443 3.69 -15.32 -20.43
C GLY A 443 2.60 -16.35 -20.19
N TYR A 444 1.34 -15.94 -20.39
CA TYR A 444 0.18 -16.80 -20.23
C TYR A 444 -0.86 -16.61 -21.34
N VAL A 445 -1.72 -17.61 -21.48
CA VAL A 445 -2.96 -17.55 -22.24
C VAL A 445 -4.10 -17.97 -21.31
N ILE A 446 -5.07 -17.08 -21.12
CA ILE A 446 -6.25 -17.32 -20.29
C ILE A 446 -7.47 -17.47 -21.20
N ARG A 447 -8.30 -18.48 -20.91
CA ARG A 447 -9.60 -18.72 -21.57
C ARG A 447 -10.67 -18.75 -20.51
N GLY A 448 -11.57 -17.76 -20.55
CA GLY A 448 -12.72 -17.64 -19.67
C GLY A 448 -14.02 -18.06 -20.33
N LYS A 449 -15.11 -17.84 -19.63
CA LYS A 449 -16.50 -18.03 -20.11
C LYS A 449 -17.20 -16.69 -20.18
N GLU A 450 -18.22 -16.61 -21.03
CA GLU A 450 -19.04 -15.41 -21.19
C GLU A 450 -19.43 -14.79 -19.85
N GLY A 451 -19.16 -13.47 -19.71
CA GLY A 451 -19.42 -12.65 -18.55
C GLY A 451 -18.36 -12.73 -17.44
N GLN A 452 -17.37 -13.64 -17.55
CA GLN A 452 -16.24 -13.62 -16.62
C GLN A 452 -15.33 -12.41 -16.91
N THR A 453 -14.95 -11.70 -15.85
CA THR A 453 -13.88 -10.68 -15.91
C THR A 453 -12.63 -11.25 -15.26
N VAL A 454 -11.52 -11.14 -15.94
CA VAL A 454 -10.18 -11.45 -15.46
C VAL A 454 -9.39 -10.17 -15.37
N THR A 455 -8.74 -9.95 -14.23
CA THR A 455 -7.74 -8.88 -14.07
C THR A 455 -6.44 -9.51 -13.56
N SER A 456 -5.34 -9.16 -14.19
CA SER A 456 -3.99 -9.59 -13.83
C SER A 456 -3.19 -8.39 -13.35
N TYR A 457 -2.48 -8.56 -12.25
CA TYR A 457 -1.66 -7.56 -11.59
C TYR A 457 -0.23 -8.08 -11.48
N LEU A 458 0.62 -7.62 -12.39
CA LEU A 458 2.02 -8.01 -12.47
C LEU A 458 2.85 -7.24 -11.43
N GLU A 459 3.75 -7.92 -10.74
CA GLU A 459 4.72 -7.24 -9.88
C GLU A 459 5.68 -6.40 -10.72
N SER A 460 5.86 -5.15 -10.37
CA SER A 460 6.59 -4.14 -11.15
C SER A 460 8.11 -4.37 -11.25
N THR A 461 8.61 -5.58 -10.91
CA THR A 461 9.92 -6.07 -11.34
C THR A 461 9.94 -6.46 -12.81
N SER A 462 8.76 -6.56 -13.44
CA SER A 462 8.56 -6.85 -14.86
C SER A 462 7.42 -5.99 -15.36
N VAL A 463 7.29 -5.85 -16.67
CA VAL A 463 6.13 -5.23 -17.34
C VAL A 463 5.57 -6.20 -18.37
N PHE A 464 4.33 -5.98 -18.80
CA PHE A 464 3.80 -6.72 -19.95
C PHE A 464 4.49 -6.27 -21.23
N ASP A 465 4.96 -7.24 -22.00
CA ASP A 465 5.63 -7.01 -23.27
C ASP A 465 4.60 -6.68 -24.38
N THR A 466 4.53 -5.41 -24.74
CA THR A 466 3.61 -4.90 -25.76
C THR A 466 4.06 -5.17 -27.19
N GLU A 467 5.31 -5.59 -27.38
CA GLU A 467 5.88 -5.86 -28.71
C GLU A 467 5.60 -7.29 -29.17
N VAL A 468 5.24 -8.21 -28.26
CA VAL A 468 4.85 -9.57 -28.64
C VAL A 468 3.45 -9.55 -29.28
N PRO A 469 3.29 -9.91 -30.56
CA PRO A 469 2.03 -9.75 -31.28
C PRO A 469 0.85 -10.43 -30.60
N GLY A 470 -0.19 -9.63 -30.26
CA GLY A 470 -1.45 -10.06 -29.67
C GLY A 470 -1.41 -10.22 -28.14
N CYS A 471 -0.39 -9.69 -27.46
CA CYS A 471 -0.28 -9.67 -26.00
C CYS A 471 -0.61 -8.31 -25.37
N ASP A 472 -0.85 -7.28 -26.16
CA ASP A 472 -1.09 -5.88 -25.77
C ASP A 472 -2.57 -5.49 -25.64
N SER A 473 -3.49 -6.35 -26.05
CA SER A 473 -4.90 -5.97 -26.32
C SER A 473 -5.74 -5.65 -25.09
N HIS A 474 -5.27 -6.00 -23.88
CA HIS A 474 -6.04 -5.92 -22.64
C HIS A 474 -5.35 -5.10 -21.55
N ILE A 475 -4.26 -4.42 -21.89
CA ILE A 475 -3.52 -3.56 -20.95
C ILE A 475 -4.37 -2.35 -20.55
N THR A 476 -4.35 -2.02 -19.27
CA THR A 476 -4.99 -0.84 -18.70
C THR A 476 -4.12 -0.31 -17.57
N HIS A 477 -4.15 1.01 -17.36
CA HIS A 477 -3.48 1.64 -16.21
C HIS A 477 -4.45 1.89 -15.05
N ASP A 478 -5.76 1.65 -15.24
CA ASP A 478 -6.76 1.63 -14.17
C ASP A 478 -6.60 0.35 -13.34
N GLY A 479 -6.12 0.48 -12.12
CA GLY A 479 -5.85 -0.62 -11.21
C GLY A 479 -4.38 -0.78 -10.80
N THR A 480 -3.50 0.15 -11.19
CA THR A 480 -2.08 0.16 -10.76
C THR A 480 -1.89 0.48 -9.28
N ILE A 481 -2.96 0.72 -8.53
CA ILE A 481 -2.92 0.88 -7.07
C ILE A 481 -2.17 -0.28 -6.43
N ASN A 482 -1.26 0.06 -5.53
CA ASN A 482 -0.55 -0.88 -4.69
C ASN A 482 -1.51 -1.81 -3.92
N SER A 483 -1.28 -3.12 -3.93
CA SER A 483 -2.19 -4.10 -3.34
C SER A 483 -2.42 -3.90 -1.83
N ILE A 484 -1.39 -3.46 -1.08
CA ILE A 484 -1.54 -3.16 0.35
C ILE A 484 -2.31 -1.85 0.62
N ALA A 485 -2.45 -0.99 -0.38
CA ALA A 485 -3.22 0.25 -0.29
C ALA A 485 -4.75 0.02 -0.49
N CYS A 486 -5.19 -1.22 -0.61
CA CYS A 486 -6.59 -1.54 -0.87
C CYS A 486 -7.47 -1.67 0.39
N GLY A 487 -6.95 -1.30 1.58
CA GLY A 487 -7.70 -1.24 2.84
C GLY A 487 -8.86 -0.25 2.81
N THR A 488 -9.82 -0.40 3.73
CA THR A 488 -10.98 0.49 3.87
C THR A 488 -10.75 1.64 4.84
N GLU A 489 -9.77 1.52 5.73
CA GLU A 489 -9.57 2.45 6.83
C GLU A 489 -8.44 3.47 6.60
N PRO A 490 -7.32 3.16 5.93
CA PRO A 490 -6.24 4.11 5.74
C PRO A 490 -6.60 5.25 4.76
N ILE A 491 -5.77 6.28 4.74
CA ILE A 491 -5.76 7.33 3.72
C ILE A 491 -4.77 6.91 2.64
N ILE A 492 -5.25 6.69 1.44
CA ILE A 492 -4.40 6.35 0.29
C ILE A 492 -4.01 7.64 -0.43
N VAL A 493 -2.69 7.81 -0.62
CA VAL A 493 -2.10 9.08 -1.02
C VAL A 493 -1.41 8.96 -2.38
N GLY A 494 -1.93 9.69 -3.36
CA GLY A 494 -1.30 9.90 -4.66
C GLY A 494 -0.33 11.08 -4.64
N ALA A 495 0.37 11.29 -5.74
CA ALA A 495 1.40 12.32 -5.88
C ALA A 495 1.05 13.38 -6.93
N TYR A 496 1.41 14.65 -6.65
CA TYR A 496 1.37 15.71 -7.65
C TYR A 496 2.66 16.55 -7.66
N ASN A 497 2.93 17.25 -8.77
CA ASN A 497 4.15 18.00 -9.00
C ASN A 497 4.09 19.36 -8.32
N THR A 498 5.14 19.69 -7.58
CA THR A 498 5.31 21.02 -6.98
C THR A 498 6.54 21.75 -7.50
N ALA A 499 7.42 21.03 -8.18
CA ALA A 499 8.57 21.55 -8.90
C ALA A 499 8.71 20.77 -10.22
N ASN A 500 9.46 21.32 -11.18
CA ASN A 500 9.85 20.67 -12.42
C ASN A 500 11.37 20.74 -12.65
N SER A 501 12.12 21.15 -11.64
CA SER A 501 13.58 21.18 -11.62
C SER A 501 14.09 21.31 -10.18
N TYR A 502 15.36 21.01 -9.98
CA TYR A 502 16.06 21.24 -8.74
C TYR A 502 17.53 21.62 -9.02
N LYS A 503 18.22 22.11 -7.99
CA LYS A 503 19.64 22.46 -8.06
C LYS A 503 20.45 21.50 -7.20
N GLY A 504 21.37 20.76 -7.81
CA GLY A 504 22.32 19.88 -7.12
C GLY A 504 23.34 20.66 -6.28
N ALA A 505 23.97 19.99 -5.33
CA ALA A 505 25.06 20.52 -4.51
C ALA A 505 26.28 20.90 -5.36
N ASP A 506 26.48 20.26 -6.49
CA ASP A 506 27.48 20.57 -7.52
C ASP A 506 27.22 21.90 -8.27
N GLY A 507 26.05 22.49 -8.05
CA GLY A 507 25.60 23.73 -8.70
C GLY A 507 24.86 23.53 -10.02
N THR A 508 24.72 22.29 -10.49
CA THR A 508 23.98 21.93 -11.72
C THR A 508 22.48 22.11 -11.50
N ASN A 509 21.77 22.59 -12.52
CA ASN A 509 20.30 22.63 -12.49
C ASN A 509 19.77 21.46 -13.27
N TYR A 510 19.17 20.52 -12.56
CA TYR A 510 18.52 19.33 -13.11
C TYR A 510 17.05 19.63 -13.40
N THR A 511 16.61 19.36 -14.62
CA THR A 511 15.22 19.55 -15.04
C THR A 511 14.44 18.23 -15.00
N PHE A 512 13.13 18.31 -15.14
CA PHE A 512 12.29 17.13 -15.29
C PHE A 512 12.77 16.19 -16.41
N GLN A 513 13.25 16.76 -17.54
CA GLN A 513 13.74 15.96 -18.67
C GLN A 513 15.11 15.32 -18.41
N ASP A 514 15.91 15.89 -17.52
CA ASP A 514 17.19 15.27 -17.11
C ASP A 514 16.93 14.06 -16.19
N ALA A 515 15.94 14.19 -15.28
CA ALA A 515 15.59 13.12 -14.35
C ALA A 515 14.69 12.03 -14.98
N PHE A 516 13.83 12.41 -15.93
CA PHE A 516 12.85 11.53 -16.58
C PHE A 516 12.93 11.66 -18.11
N TYR A 517 14.04 11.21 -18.66
CA TYR A 517 14.30 11.28 -20.10
C TYR A 517 13.23 10.53 -20.90
N GLY A 518 12.71 11.16 -21.95
CA GLY A 518 11.69 10.58 -22.81
C GLY A 518 10.24 10.87 -22.38
N TYR A 519 10.00 11.22 -21.12
CA TYR A 519 8.65 11.59 -20.66
C TYR A 519 8.26 12.99 -21.15
N LYS A 520 7.23 13.05 -21.98
CA LYS A 520 6.78 14.30 -22.62
C LYS A 520 5.74 15.07 -21.82
N TYR A 521 5.27 14.47 -20.72
CA TYR A 521 4.03 14.86 -20.07
C TYR A 521 4.16 14.77 -18.52
N GLY A 522 3.21 15.31 -17.71
CA GLY A 522 3.32 15.37 -16.26
C GLY A 522 4.46 16.26 -15.78
N ASN A 523 4.97 17.14 -16.64
CA ASN A 523 6.16 17.96 -16.38
C ASN A 523 5.83 19.38 -15.86
N LYS A 524 4.56 19.72 -15.69
CA LYS A 524 4.16 21.05 -15.21
C LYS A 524 3.96 21.02 -13.70
N VAL A 525 4.31 22.11 -13.06
CA VAL A 525 3.94 22.35 -11.68
C VAL A 525 2.42 22.36 -11.58
N GLY A 526 1.88 21.53 -10.71
CA GLY A 526 0.46 21.32 -10.52
C GLY A 526 -0.09 20.04 -11.15
N ASP A 527 0.55 19.44 -12.14
CA ASP A 527 0.10 18.18 -12.73
C ASP A 527 0.09 17.06 -11.67
N ILE A 528 -0.83 16.11 -11.77
CA ILE A 528 -0.70 14.82 -11.10
C ILE A 528 0.53 14.14 -11.69
N THR A 529 1.37 13.59 -10.84
CA THR A 529 2.64 12.99 -11.27
C THR A 529 2.36 11.77 -12.15
N PHE A 530 3.06 11.64 -13.26
CA PHE A 530 2.83 10.61 -14.28
C PHE A 530 2.82 9.18 -13.72
N PHE A 531 3.67 8.90 -12.73
CA PHE A 531 3.78 7.58 -12.09
C PHE A 531 2.71 7.33 -11.01
N SER A 532 1.98 8.35 -10.52
CA SER A 532 1.07 8.20 -9.38
C SER A 532 -0.04 7.19 -9.66
N SER A 533 0.04 6.03 -9.03
CA SER A 533 -0.91 4.92 -9.21
C SER A 533 -2.34 5.30 -8.81
N TYR A 534 -3.29 4.68 -9.50
CA TYR A 534 -4.73 4.91 -9.31
C TYR A 534 -5.53 3.68 -9.75
N GLY A 535 -6.79 3.63 -9.37
CA GLY A 535 -7.69 2.62 -9.91
C GLY A 535 -9.01 2.51 -9.20
N LYS A 536 -9.94 1.86 -9.90
CA LYS A 536 -11.21 1.44 -9.36
C LYS A 536 -11.13 0.00 -8.93
N LEU A 537 -11.33 -0.25 -7.64
CA LEU A 537 -11.32 -1.58 -7.05
C LEU A 537 -12.59 -2.36 -7.39
N ALA A 538 -12.55 -3.68 -7.18
CA ALA A 538 -13.68 -4.57 -7.43
C ALA A 538 -14.91 -4.26 -6.55
N ASP A 539 -14.73 -3.65 -5.38
CA ASP A 539 -15.80 -3.18 -4.50
C ASP A 539 -16.39 -1.80 -4.89
N GLY A 540 -15.85 -1.20 -5.94
CA GLY A 540 -16.29 0.07 -6.52
C GLY A 540 -15.64 1.32 -5.91
N ARG A 541 -14.74 1.19 -4.92
CA ARG A 541 -13.94 2.31 -4.42
C ARG A 541 -12.98 2.81 -5.50
N GLU A 542 -12.81 4.12 -5.57
CA GLU A 542 -11.83 4.76 -6.44
C GLU A 542 -10.70 5.33 -5.58
N LEU A 543 -9.46 5.00 -5.92
CA LEU A 543 -8.25 5.41 -5.22
C LEU A 543 -7.29 6.14 -6.18
N PRO A 544 -6.43 7.05 -5.67
CA PRO A 544 -6.21 7.42 -4.26
C PRO A 544 -7.35 8.24 -3.65
N HIS A 545 -7.34 8.46 -2.33
CA HIS A 545 -8.29 9.35 -1.68
C HIS A 545 -8.00 10.83 -1.98
N VAL A 546 -6.72 11.21 -1.90
CA VAL A 546 -6.20 12.57 -2.16
C VAL A 546 -4.77 12.46 -2.70
N CYS A 547 -4.29 13.55 -3.34
CA CYS A 547 -2.90 13.67 -3.73
C CYS A 547 -2.18 14.70 -2.85
N ALA A 548 -0.91 14.42 -2.52
CA ALA A 548 -0.01 15.32 -1.83
C ALA A 548 1.25 15.57 -2.66
N PRO A 549 2.09 16.55 -2.30
CA PRO A 549 3.35 16.80 -2.99
C PRO A 549 4.24 15.57 -3.09
N GLY A 550 4.65 15.16 -4.31
CA GLY A 550 5.40 13.91 -4.50
C GLY A 550 6.50 13.95 -5.58
N LEU A 551 6.82 15.09 -6.20
CA LEU A 551 7.89 15.20 -7.18
C LEU A 551 8.96 16.18 -6.73
N PHE A 552 10.22 15.77 -6.78
CA PHE A 552 11.36 16.59 -6.41
C PHE A 552 11.29 17.15 -4.98
N ILE A 553 11.06 16.30 -3.94
CA ILE A 553 11.07 16.72 -2.53
C ILE A 553 12.49 16.72 -1.97
N GLU A 554 12.83 17.82 -1.33
CA GLU A 554 14.06 17.94 -0.55
C GLU A 554 13.85 17.44 0.87
N SER A 555 14.70 16.50 1.33
CA SER A 555 14.74 16.03 2.71
C SER A 555 16.12 15.47 3.06
N SER A 556 16.25 14.91 4.28
CA SER A 556 17.51 14.35 4.78
C SER A 556 17.85 13.01 4.12
N PHE A 557 19.12 12.76 3.86
CA PHE A 557 19.67 11.47 3.46
C PHE A 557 20.39 10.79 4.63
N ASN A 558 20.38 9.46 4.66
CA ASN A 558 21.12 8.68 5.63
C ASN A 558 22.63 8.92 5.45
N HIS A 559 23.31 9.48 6.47
CA HIS A 559 24.74 9.82 6.36
C HIS A 559 25.67 8.60 6.41
N TYR A 560 25.13 7.42 6.69
CA TYR A 560 25.85 6.13 6.60
C TYR A 560 25.74 5.48 5.23
N ALA A 561 24.81 5.92 4.37
CA ALA A 561 24.59 5.37 3.04
C ALA A 561 25.44 6.10 1.99
N ALA A 562 25.71 5.40 0.88
CA ALA A 562 26.30 5.99 -0.31
C ALA A 562 25.16 6.57 -1.19
N ASN A 563 24.99 7.88 -1.15
CA ASN A 563 23.96 8.56 -1.93
C ASN A 563 24.50 8.97 -3.31
N TYR A 564 23.63 9.00 -4.33
CA TYR A 564 23.98 9.47 -5.66
C TYR A 564 24.25 10.97 -5.64
N GLU A 565 25.40 11.41 -6.17
CA GLU A 565 25.82 12.81 -6.15
C GLU A 565 24.82 13.76 -6.83
N GLU A 566 24.19 13.33 -7.91
CA GLU A 566 23.16 14.09 -8.62
C GLU A 566 21.91 14.35 -7.80
N ASP A 567 21.57 13.48 -6.86
CA ASP A 567 20.42 13.65 -6.00
C ASP A 567 20.69 14.52 -4.77
N VAL A 568 21.97 14.73 -4.42
CA VAL A 568 22.33 15.61 -3.30
C VAL A 568 22.16 17.07 -3.69
N MET A 569 21.33 17.79 -2.93
CA MET A 569 21.06 19.23 -3.14
C MET A 569 21.87 20.10 -2.21
N GLN A 570 22.16 19.63 -1.00
CA GLN A 570 22.87 20.40 0.03
C GLN A 570 23.69 19.47 0.93
N GLU A 571 24.90 19.94 1.28
CA GLU A 571 25.74 19.31 2.29
C GLU A 571 25.95 20.23 3.49
N VAL A 572 25.84 19.69 4.70
CA VAL A 572 26.03 20.43 5.96
C VAL A 572 27.00 19.68 6.87
N ALA A 573 28.12 20.33 7.20
CA ALA A 573 29.11 19.74 8.11
C ALA A 573 28.87 20.20 9.55
N VAL A 574 28.69 19.27 10.47
CA VAL A 574 28.54 19.51 11.91
C VAL A 574 29.41 18.55 12.69
N GLY A 575 30.29 19.05 13.55
CA GLY A 575 31.15 18.22 14.40
C GLY A 575 32.10 17.29 13.62
N GLY A 576 32.40 17.60 12.35
CA GLY A 576 33.24 16.78 11.48
C GLY A 576 32.48 15.67 10.73
N ILE A 577 31.17 15.58 10.90
CA ILE A 577 30.28 14.68 10.15
C ILE A 577 29.64 15.50 9.01
N LYS A 578 29.59 14.92 7.82
CA LYS A 578 28.88 15.47 6.65
C LYS A 578 27.48 14.88 6.64
N TYR A 579 26.49 15.74 6.68
CA TYR A 579 25.06 15.39 6.53
C TYR A 579 24.59 15.87 5.17
N GLU A 580 23.93 15.00 4.43
CA GLU A 580 23.40 15.27 3.10
C GLU A 580 21.89 15.47 3.14
N PHE A 581 21.45 16.42 2.34
CA PHE A 581 20.04 16.66 2.05
C PHE A 581 19.86 16.58 0.54
N GLY A 582 18.89 15.84 0.12
CA GLY A 582 18.72 15.58 -1.30
C GLY A 582 17.29 15.41 -1.68
N GLN A 583 17.16 15.04 -2.89
CA GLN A 583 15.90 14.92 -3.56
C GLN A 583 15.47 13.46 -3.75
N MET A 584 14.16 13.20 -3.59
CA MET A 584 13.49 11.98 -4.04
C MET A 584 12.11 12.27 -4.68
N SER A 585 11.53 11.37 -5.52
CA SER A 585 10.27 11.50 -6.25
C SER A 585 9.36 10.23 -6.16
N GLY A 586 8.02 10.25 -5.73
CA GLY A 586 7.03 9.11 -5.56
C GLY A 586 5.88 9.45 -4.68
N THR A 587 4.94 8.59 -4.70
CA THR A 587 3.88 8.57 -3.70
C THR A 587 4.44 8.34 -2.30
N SER A 588 5.64 7.76 -2.20
CA SER A 588 6.43 7.64 -0.97
C SER A 588 6.76 8.97 -0.30
N MET A 589 6.88 10.06 -1.05
CA MET A 589 7.14 11.41 -0.52
C MET A 589 5.84 12.16 -0.26
N ALA A 590 4.80 11.86 -1.04
CA ALA A 590 3.46 12.38 -0.84
C ALA A 590 2.84 11.86 0.47
N THR A 591 3.07 10.61 0.80
CA THR A 591 2.53 9.95 1.98
C THR A 591 2.99 10.57 3.30
N PRO A 592 4.30 10.77 3.56
CA PRO A 592 4.76 11.44 4.78
C PRO A 592 4.34 12.91 4.83
N TYR A 593 4.13 13.53 3.69
CA TYR A 593 3.56 14.86 3.63
C TYR A 593 2.14 14.89 4.20
N MET A 594 1.28 13.95 3.78
CA MET A 594 -0.07 13.78 4.32
C MET A 594 -0.03 13.34 5.79
N THR A 595 0.88 12.45 6.16
CA THR A 595 1.10 12.01 7.55
C THR A 595 1.38 13.18 8.48
N GLY A 596 2.26 14.09 8.09
CA GLY A 596 2.53 15.31 8.82
C GLY A 596 1.31 16.22 8.92
N ILE A 597 0.52 16.37 7.85
CA ILE A 597 -0.74 17.13 7.85
C ILE A 597 -1.72 16.54 8.87
N CYS A 598 -1.88 15.22 8.90
CA CYS A 598 -2.72 14.55 9.90
C CYS A 598 -2.25 14.86 11.32
N ALA A 599 -0.94 14.90 11.56
CA ALA A 599 -0.39 15.26 12.88
C ALA A 599 -0.70 16.71 13.26
N LEU A 600 -0.64 17.66 12.32
CA LEU A 600 -1.04 19.06 12.56
C LEU A 600 -2.53 19.16 12.92
N TRP A 601 -3.39 18.40 12.25
CA TRP A 601 -4.81 18.38 12.51
C TRP A 601 -5.16 17.72 13.85
N LEU A 602 -4.46 16.65 14.22
CA LEU A 602 -4.62 15.98 15.52
C LEU A 602 -4.06 16.79 16.70
N GLU A 603 -3.03 17.63 16.49
CA GLU A 603 -2.63 18.63 17.48
C GLU A 603 -3.76 19.63 17.74
N ALA A 604 -4.43 20.08 16.68
CA ALA A 604 -5.55 21.01 16.82
C ALA A 604 -6.78 20.35 17.46
N ASP A 605 -7.07 19.10 17.12
CA ASP A 605 -8.15 18.32 17.72
C ASP A 605 -7.80 16.82 17.86
N PRO A 606 -7.29 16.40 19.03
CA PRO A 606 -6.94 14.99 19.26
C PRO A 606 -8.16 14.06 19.38
N THR A 607 -9.38 14.56 19.35
CA THR A 607 -10.61 13.76 19.43
C THR A 607 -11.11 13.29 18.07
N LEU A 608 -10.55 13.79 16.97
CA LEU A 608 -10.93 13.38 15.62
C LEU A 608 -10.58 11.92 15.40
N THR A 609 -11.52 11.17 14.83
CA THR A 609 -11.29 9.77 14.43
C THR A 609 -10.51 9.70 13.11
N HIS A 610 -9.91 8.54 12.83
CA HIS A 610 -9.23 8.30 11.55
C HIS A 610 -10.15 8.55 10.35
N THR A 611 -11.42 8.14 10.43
CA THR A 611 -12.42 8.39 9.38
C THR A 611 -12.72 9.88 9.20
N GLN A 612 -12.84 10.63 10.29
CA GLN A 612 -13.06 12.08 10.23
C GLN A 612 -11.86 12.81 9.60
N ILE A 613 -10.64 12.41 9.93
CA ILE A 613 -9.43 12.96 9.30
C ILE A 613 -9.43 12.70 7.79
N ARG A 614 -9.76 11.47 7.35
CA ARG A 614 -9.89 11.14 5.93
C ARG A 614 -10.98 11.97 5.24
N ASP A 615 -12.15 12.07 5.86
CA ASP A 615 -13.27 12.87 5.33
C ASP A 615 -12.89 14.35 5.18
N ILE A 616 -12.17 14.93 6.15
CA ILE A 616 -11.67 16.30 6.09
C ILE A 616 -10.68 16.44 4.93
N ALA A 617 -9.74 15.50 4.78
CA ALA A 617 -8.79 15.53 3.68
C ALA A 617 -9.50 15.58 2.32
N GLN A 618 -10.49 14.70 2.12
CA GLN A 618 -11.25 14.66 0.87
C GLN A 618 -12.17 15.87 0.65
N GLN A 619 -12.83 16.36 1.70
CA GLN A 619 -13.76 17.49 1.60
C GLN A 619 -13.08 18.82 1.35
N THR A 620 -11.84 18.98 1.83
CA THR A 620 -11.09 20.23 1.70
C THR A 620 -10.05 20.20 0.58
N ALA A 621 -9.90 19.06 -0.10
CA ALA A 621 -9.02 18.91 -1.25
C ALA A 621 -9.41 19.83 -2.41
N VAL A 622 -8.43 20.23 -3.20
CA VAL A 622 -8.59 21.15 -4.32
C VAL A 622 -8.55 20.39 -5.64
N LEU A 623 -9.66 20.37 -6.35
CA LEU A 623 -9.73 19.93 -7.74
C LEU A 623 -9.51 21.14 -8.65
N ASP A 624 -8.33 21.24 -9.25
CA ASP A 624 -8.00 22.26 -10.25
C ASP A 624 -7.92 21.70 -11.67
N ALA A 625 -7.56 22.53 -12.63
CA ALA A 625 -7.47 22.12 -14.04
C ALA A 625 -6.37 21.06 -14.31
N TYR A 626 -5.42 20.92 -13.41
CA TYR A 626 -4.31 19.96 -13.52
C TYR A 626 -4.65 18.58 -12.94
N CYS A 627 -5.72 18.46 -12.16
CA CYS A 627 -6.22 17.18 -11.64
C CYS A 627 -6.92 16.34 -12.72
N ASN A 628 -7.42 16.97 -13.77
CA ASN A 628 -8.12 16.30 -14.88
C ASN A 628 -7.22 16.19 -16.13
N THR A 629 -5.93 16.37 -15.99
CA THR A 629 -5.00 16.12 -17.10
C THR A 629 -5.04 14.64 -17.36
N ASN A 630 -5.45 14.32 -18.59
CA ASN A 630 -5.60 12.98 -19.09
C ASN A 630 -4.37 12.15 -18.78
N ASN A 631 -4.67 10.94 -18.40
CA ASN A 631 -3.69 9.91 -18.29
C ASN A 631 -2.77 9.89 -19.51
N TYR A 632 -1.53 9.95 -19.24
CA TYR A 632 -0.47 10.40 -20.10
C TYR A 632 -0.10 9.46 -21.20
N TYR A 633 -0.07 8.14 -20.85
CA TYR A 633 0.42 7.11 -21.73
C TYR A 633 -0.64 6.60 -22.70
N THR A 634 -1.88 6.46 -22.25
CA THR A 634 -2.89 5.73 -23.00
C THR A 634 -3.76 6.59 -23.88
N LYS A 635 -3.75 7.93 -23.70
CA LYS A 635 -4.77 8.83 -24.28
C LYS A 635 -6.21 8.44 -23.93
N GLN A 636 -6.37 7.57 -22.94
CA GLN A 636 -7.63 7.07 -22.42
C GLN A 636 -7.89 7.70 -21.08
N ASN A 637 -9.08 8.22 -20.86
CA ASN A 637 -9.61 8.64 -19.58
C ASN A 637 -10.15 7.38 -18.89
N ASP A 638 -9.26 6.49 -18.44
CA ASP A 638 -9.65 5.20 -17.89
C ASP A 638 -9.78 5.19 -16.36
N GLY A 639 -9.53 6.33 -15.66
CA GLY A 639 -9.68 6.40 -14.21
C GLY A 639 -9.50 7.80 -13.62
N ASN A 640 -9.64 7.89 -12.29
CA ASN A 640 -9.50 9.10 -11.50
C ASN A 640 -8.18 9.13 -10.72
N GLN A 641 -7.11 9.57 -11.37
CA GLN A 641 -5.76 9.63 -10.79
C GLN A 641 -5.62 10.65 -9.64
N ALA A 642 -6.52 11.63 -9.54
CA ALA A 642 -6.45 12.68 -8.53
C ALA A 642 -7.23 12.38 -7.26
N GLY A 643 -8.09 11.36 -7.25
CA GLY A 643 -9.02 11.15 -6.16
C GLY A 643 -9.94 12.35 -5.94
N SER A 644 -10.04 12.82 -4.69
CA SER A 644 -10.78 14.05 -4.34
C SER A 644 -10.00 15.34 -4.69
N GLY A 645 -8.75 15.24 -5.14
CA GLY A 645 -7.88 16.36 -5.50
C GLY A 645 -6.63 16.47 -4.61
N LYS A 646 -5.98 17.62 -4.69
CA LYS A 646 -4.78 17.95 -3.95
C LYS A 646 -5.13 18.36 -2.52
N VAL A 647 -4.42 17.81 -1.54
CA VAL A 647 -4.64 18.15 -0.13
C VAL A 647 -4.38 19.64 0.13
N ASP A 648 -5.26 20.28 0.89
CA ASP A 648 -5.08 21.64 1.43
C ASP A 648 -5.05 21.55 2.97
N ALA A 649 -3.82 21.54 3.51
CA ALA A 649 -3.57 21.44 4.95
C ALA A 649 -4.21 22.59 5.73
N TYR A 650 -4.11 23.81 5.17
CA TYR A 650 -4.65 25.00 5.83
C TYR A 650 -6.17 25.03 5.80
N ALA A 651 -6.79 24.67 4.69
CA ALA A 651 -8.26 24.58 4.61
C ALA A 651 -8.82 23.52 5.56
N GLY A 652 -8.16 22.33 5.64
CA GLY A 652 -8.54 21.28 6.59
C GLY A 652 -8.42 21.73 8.05
N LEU A 653 -7.31 22.37 8.41
CA LEU A 653 -7.14 22.93 9.75
C LEU A 653 -8.19 24.00 10.08
N ARG A 654 -8.45 24.90 9.15
CA ARG A 654 -9.51 25.91 9.31
C ARG A 654 -10.88 25.28 9.51
N TYR A 655 -11.19 24.22 8.73
CA TYR A 655 -12.43 23.48 8.89
C TYR A 655 -12.57 22.90 10.32
N ILE A 656 -11.51 22.28 10.86
CA ILE A 656 -11.48 21.73 12.22
C ILE A 656 -11.71 22.82 13.27
N LEU A 657 -10.98 23.93 13.17
CA LEU A 657 -11.08 25.04 14.12
C LEU A 657 -12.43 25.76 14.08
N ASP A 658 -13.02 25.89 12.89
CA ASP A 658 -14.35 26.48 12.72
C ASP A 658 -15.44 25.57 13.31
N GLN A 659 -15.31 24.25 13.22
CA GLN A 659 -16.20 23.31 13.92
C GLN A 659 -16.07 23.45 15.44
N LYS A 660 -14.86 23.54 15.99
CA LYS A 660 -14.63 23.76 17.44
C LYS A 660 -15.19 25.09 17.93
N SER A 661 -15.04 26.16 17.15
CA SER A 661 -15.56 27.48 17.55
C SER A 661 -17.09 27.54 17.51
N SER A 662 -17.73 26.72 16.68
CA SER A 662 -19.19 26.60 16.66
C SER A 662 -19.78 25.85 17.87
N VAL A 663 -18.96 25.03 18.56
CA VAL A 663 -19.32 24.28 19.78
C VAL A 663 -19.38 25.17 21.04
N LEU A 664 -18.83 26.41 20.99
CA LEU A 664 -18.97 27.38 22.11
C LEU A 664 -20.34 28.04 22.17
N SER A 665 -21.23 27.81 21.23
CA SER A 665 -22.67 28.00 21.39
C SER A 665 -23.28 26.62 21.64
N PRO A 666 -24.18 26.43 22.64
CA PRO A 666 -24.84 25.16 22.87
C PRO A 666 -25.84 24.93 21.73
N ILE A 667 -25.36 24.48 20.59
CA ILE A 667 -26.19 23.96 19.52
C ILE A 667 -26.25 22.46 19.74
N ALA A 668 -27.44 22.00 20.11
CA ALA A 668 -27.81 20.61 20.24
C ALA A 668 -27.30 19.76 19.05
N ASP A 669 -26.84 18.60 19.42
CA ASP A 669 -26.43 17.44 18.61
C ASP A 669 -27.11 17.39 17.22
N ASN A 670 -26.47 17.90 16.17
CA ASN A 670 -27.08 18.07 14.83
C ASN A 670 -26.67 16.95 13.84
N LYS A 671 -26.50 15.72 14.32
CA LYS A 671 -26.59 14.50 13.45
C LYS A 671 -28.00 14.32 12.82
N ARG A 672 -28.88 15.29 12.99
CA ARG A 672 -30.27 15.18 12.57
C ARG A 672 -30.47 15.39 11.06
N PHE A 673 -29.64 16.23 10.42
CA PHE A 673 -29.78 16.51 8.99
C PHE A 673 -28.64 15.92 8.21
N MET A 674 -28.92 14.99 7.29
CA MET A 674 -27.98 14.50 6.30
C MET A 674 -28.24 15.20 4.97
N ILE A 675 -27.18 15.76 4.34
CA ILE A 675 -27.30 16.49 3.07
C ILE A 675 -26.36 15.80 2.07
N ARG A 676 -26.88 15.54 0.87
CA ARG A 676 -26.08 15.04 -0.25
C ARG A 676 -26.35 15.83 -1.52
N SER A 677 -25.32 15.98 -2.36
CA SER A 677 -25.50 16.51 -3.72
C SER A 677 -25.94 15.39 -4.65
N LEU A 678 -26.93 15.69 -5.46
CA LEU A 678 -27.39 14.84 -6.56
C LEU A 678 -26.89 15.41 -7.90
N SER A 679 -27.13 14.70 -9.00
CA SER A 679 -26.89 15.22 -10.36
C SER A 679 -27.66 16.53 -10.63
N ASN A 680 -27.21 17.31 -11.61
CA ASN A 680 -27.86 18.54 -12.08
C ASN A 680 -28.05 19.65 -11.01
N ASN A 681 -27.04 19.85 -10.14
CA ASN A 681 -27.05 20.87 -9.10
C ASN A 681 -28.31 20.79 -8.19
N THR A 682 -28.75 19.59 -7.87
CA THR A 682 -29.83 19.32 -6.92
C THR A 682 -29.23 18.85 -5.60
N PHE A 683 -29.73 19.36 -4.49
CA PHE A 683 -29.35 18.95 -3.14
C PHE A 683 -30.51 18.24 -2.49
N GLU A 684 -30.25 17.14 -1.83
CA GLU A 684 -31.23 16.39 -1.06
C GLU A 684 -30.84 16.42 0.42
N ALA A 685 -31.80 16.64 1.28
CA ALA A 685 -31.60 16.56 2.71
C ALA A 685 -32.60 15.59 3.33
N TYR A 686 -32.15 14.87 4.35
CA TYR A 686 -32.90 13.89 5.13
C TYR A 686 -32.77 14.20 6.62
N THR A 687 -33.86 14.01 7.37
CA THR A 687 -33.83 14.02 8.83
C THR A 687 -34.85 13.02 9.41
N ALA A 688 -34.38 12.14 10.30
CA ALA A 688 -35.22 11.11 10.90
C ALA A 688 -36.35 11.76 11.75
N GLY A 689 -37.58 11.28 11.55
CA GLY A 689 -38.76 11.70 12.34
C GLY A 689 -39.35 13.07 12.02
N ALA A 690 -38.90 13.72 10.93
CA ALA A 690 -39.60 14.92 10.45
C ALA A 690 -40.91 14.55 9.77
N VAL A 691 -41.95 15.36 10.01
CA VAL A 691 -43.27 15.27 9.35
C VAL A 691 -43.40 16.24 8.17
N ALA A 692 -42.59 17.29 8.18
CA ALA A 692 -42.45 18.24 7.08
C ALA A 692 -41.03 18.86 7.11
N MET A 693 -40.52 19.20 5.95
CA MET A 693 -39.23 19.87 5.78
C MET A 693 -39.33 21.08 4.88
N SER A 694 -38.50 22.09 5.11
CA SER A 694 -38.27 23.22 4.22
C SER A 694 -36.81 23.40 3.93
N ALA A 695 -36.48 23.81 2.70
CA ALA A 695 -35.15 24.15 2.27
C ALA A 695 -35.13 25.49 1.55
N ALA A 696 -34.08 26.27 1.75
CA ALA A 696 -33.87 27.54 1.08
C ALA A 696 -32.40 27.70 0.69
N LEU A 697 -32.15 28.11 -0.55
CA LEU A 697 -30.81 28.33 -1.11
C LEU A 697 -30.59 29.83 -1.28
N TYR A 698 -29.46 30.32 -0.79
CA TYR A 698 -29.07 31.72 -0.85
C TYR A 698 -27.72 31.91 -1.52
N THR A 699 -27.52 33.02 -2.18
CA THR A 699 -26.21 33.53 -2.57
C THR A 699 -25.39 33.93 -1.34
N MET A 700 -24.08 34.10 -1.48
CA MET A 700 -23.19 34.48 -0.37
C MET A 700 -23.51 35.88 0.20
N ASP A 701 -24.16 36.76 -0.57
CA ASP A 701 -24.66 38.06 -0.14
C ASP A 701 -26.07 38.01 0.50
N GLY A 702 -26.62 36.80 0.70
CA GLY A 702 -27.86 36.57 1.43
C GLY A 702 -29.15 36.63 0.58
N ARG A 703 -29.06 36.76 -0.76
CA ARG A 703 -30.22 36.78 -1.64
C ARG A 703 -30.79 35.36 -1.83
N LEU A 704 -32.06 35.15 -1.57
CA LEU A 704 -32.76 33.89 -1.81
C LEU A 704 -32.84 33.59 -3.33
N VAL A 705 -32.42 32.41 -3.74
CA VAL A 705 -32.38 31.97 -5.14
C VAL A 705 -33.28 30.76 -5.43
N ALA A 706 -33.54 29.94 -4.42
CA ALA A 706 -34.49 28.82 -4.51
C ALA A 706 -35.08 28.49 -3.13
N SER A 707 -36.30 27.96 -3.09
CA SER A 707 -36.91 27.41 -1.89
C SER A 707 -37.77 26.21 -2.22
N ALA A 708 -37.89 25.28 -1.26
CA ALA A 708 -38.73 24.11 -1.35
C ALA A 708 -39.36 23.79 0.01
N SER A 709 -40.56 23.18 0.00
CA SER A 709 -41.19 22.62 1.19
C SER A 709 -41.86 21.31 0.83
N GLN A 710 -41.71 20.30 1.68
CA GLN A 710 -42.20 18.94 1.41
C GLN A 710 -42.65 18.27 2.72
N SER A 711 -43.76 17.54 2.66
CA SER A 711 -44.19 16.66 3.75
C SER A 711 -43.31 15.42 3.75
N GLY A 712 -42.89 14.95 4.95
CA GLY A 712 -42.03 13.79 5.13
C GLY A 712 -40.65 14.18 5.67
N ASN A 713 -39.76 13.19 5.67
CA ASN A 713 -38.43 13.27 6.27
C ASN A 713 -37.29 13.52 5.27
N THR A 714 -37.62 13.75 4.00
CA THR A 714 -36.69 14.06 2.92
C THR A 714 -37.16 15.27 2.14
N ILE A 715 -36.22 16.11 1.68
CA ILE A 715 -36.53 17.28 0.83
C ILE A 715 -35.43 17.44 -0.22
N GLN A 716 -35.83 17.79 -1.44
CA GLN A 716 -34.92 18.17 -2.51
C GLN A 716 -35.08 19.63 -2.89
N ILE A 717 -33.96 20.29 -3.21
CA ILE A 717 -33.91 21.65 -3.72
C ILE A 717 -32.95 21.73 -4.89
N SER A 718 -33.40 22.31 -6.00
CA SER A 718 -32.58 22.45 -7.23
C SER A 718 -31.99 23.85 -7.33
N ALA A 719 -30.73 23.90 -7.67
CA ALA A 719 -30.00 25.10 -8.08
C ALA A 719 -29.82 25.20 -9.58
N GLN A 720 -30.58 24.43 -10.37
CA GLN A 720 -30.51 24.46 -11.83
C GLN A 720 -30.80 25.87 -12.37
N GLY A 721 -29.98 26.33 -13.30
CA GLY A 721 -30.08 27.69 -13.87
C GLY A 721 -29.42 28.79 -13.03
N GLN A 722 -28.83 28.46 -11.89
CA GLN A 722 -28.00 29.39 -11.12
C GLN A 722 -26.56 29.41 -11.65
N HIS A 723 -25.86 30.53 -11.45
CA HIS A 723 -24.44 30.63 -11.79
C HIS A 723 -23.60 29.67 -10.95
N LYS A 724 -22.53 29.17 -11.54
CA LYS A 724 -21.53 28.37 -10.80
C LYS A 724 -20.97 29.19 -9.63
N GLY A 725 -20.87 28.57 -8.47
CA GLY A 725 -20.36 29.26 -7.29
C GLY A 725 -20.79 28.62 -5.97
N ILE A 726 -20.43 29.28 -4.87
CA ILE A 726 -20.77 28.86 -3.51
C ILE A 726 -22.10 29.50 -3.11
N TYR A 727 -22.99 28.69 -2.56
CA TYR A 727 -24.28 29.07 -2.05
C TYR A 727 -24.48 28.63 -0.60
N ILE A 728 -25.42 29.20 0.11
CA ILE A 728 -25.82 28.82 1.47
C ILE A 728 -27.14 28.06 1.38
N LEU A 729 -27.13 26.79 1.76
CA LEU A 729 -28.33 25.97 1.87
C LEU A 729 -28.79 25.94 3.33
N ARG A 730 -30.01 26.43 3.59
CA ARG A 730 -30.69 26.33 4.88
C ARG A 730 -31.81 25.30 4.81
N ILE A 731 -31.84 24.38 5.77
CA ILE A 731 -32.83 23.31 5.88
C ILE A 731 -33.49 23.40 7.25
N SER A 732 -34.79 23.13 7.33
CA SER A 732 -35.54 23.10 8.59
C SER A 732 -36.60 21.99 8.58
N ASP A 733 -36.82 21.36 9.73
CA ASP A 733 -37.90 20.41 9.99
C ASP A 733 -39.07 21.06 10.79
N GLY A 734 -39.09 22.39 10.84
CA GLY A 734 -40.06 23.17 11.60
C GLY A 734 -39.74 23.31 13.10
N LYS A 735 -38.81 22.47 13.64
CA LYS A 735 -38.37 22.54 15.03
C LYS A 735 -36.92 23.04 15.14
N GLN A 736 -36.09 22.64 14.19
CA GLN A 736 -34.69 23.02 14.11
C GLN A 736 -34.33 23.41 12.67
N SER A 737 -33.23 24.12 12.50
CA SER A 737 -32.69 24.44 11.18
C SER A 737 -31.18 24.19 11.14
N HIS A 738 -30.70 23.75 9.97
CA HIS A 738 -29.31 23.58 9.65
C HIS A 738 -28.93 24.45 8.46
N VAL A 739 -27.70 24.94 8.46
CA VAL A 739 -27.15 25.79 7.39
C VAL A 739 -25.82 25.23 6.93
N GLN A 740 -25.69 25.03 5.63
CA GLN A 740 -24.46 24.48 5.03
C GLN A 740 -24.10 25.23 3.75
N LYS A 741 -22.81 25.41 3.48
CA LYS A 741 -22.31 25.86 2.18
C LYS A 741 -22.42 24.73 1.18
N VAL A 742 -22.90 24.99 -0.03
CA VAL A 742 -23.01 24.05 -1.14
C VAL A 742 -22.42 24.66 -2.39
N VAL A 743 -21.92 23.82 -3.29
CA VAL A 743 -21.31 24.24 -4.56
C VAL A 743 -22.26 23.93 -5.70
N VAL A 744 -22.58 24.94 -6.51
CA VAL A 744 -23.30 24.83 -7.78
C VAL A 744 -22.24 24.75 -8.88
N LYS A 745 -22.25 23.65 -9.64
CA LYS A 745 -21.24 23.32 -10.66
C LYS A 745 -21.61 23.77 -12.05
#